data_ae327cbe43a29115c66146fb3f7ca927
#
_entry.id   ae327cbe43a29115c66146fb3f7ca927
#
_cell.length_a   1.000
_cell.length_b   1.000
_cell.length_c   1.000
_cell.angle_alpha   90.00
_cell.angle_beta   90.00
_cell.angle_gamma   90.00
#
_symmetry.space_group_name_H-M   'P 1'
#
loop_
_entity.id
_entity.type
_entity.pdbx_description
1 polymer ?
#
loop_
_entity_poly.entity_id
_entity_poly.type
_entity_poly.pdbx_seq_one_letter_code
_entity_poly.pdbx_strand_id
1 'polypeptide(L)'
;VIDAPPPRQVRRAADLSRLLVSGAVLVVTVLPAVTALAPTRRMQQALLDAATALPPGLRDGVVGAVQVVAVVAPVVAVGVLVARRRGDAILRIVPAAALGALLSWPVTHLAMTRSRPGVWPQVLVGRGALVDAGWPPAAYLAACAAAVVAAGPWLEARLRRTWWTLTVGCAGLSITAAAIMPLEAVGALALGGVAGSAVLLLAGAPADRPAPQAVADALVACGIPLAALRETPPPDQRSGEGAGYGAETTTGARLTVQVLGPEDRNRDLFHRLARLALLRHPSDTDAHTPLAAVEHELLMLVFAGRTGARAAEPVIAYPVDKGGALLVTIEHAARPLSAFPGEEITDQILTGVWTSVARLQKHRLAHRALRPEHILVEPDGASRLIAFARARLGATPDALGSDIAELLATTATRIGVPRATQCALAGLGPPLLATALPYLQPLALLGPARREVARYDQARARAAGAGTKRRTVRPGGRPSLLRDLSAAVVEATGAEPAPLAPLARFTWKTIFGLVGAFLVLHLVLPQFASASAVVAALRKADWWWVLAALPVTFISQVFSTCLQMGTIPARLPFGPTYEVQFASSFLNRITPNNVGGMALNLRYLQKTGIETGAATASVGLQSLVSAVSNAVLAAWFFAWAGRHHTGVHLHVPAGRYVLPAIALALAAGGLLGVTPAGRRFLREKVWPFLRAAASTVTGVASDPAKLALLVTGALGLPLIQVVGLVLSVRAFGGGLPFVQAGAVYMAARLVANAAPVPGGLGALEVGLIAGLTALGVTAGAATSAVLVYRLLTFWLNVPLGALALRAVQRKGYA
;
A
#
# COMPACT_ATOMS: atom_id res chain seq x y z
N VAL A 1 -2.26 14.98 -48.69
CA VAL A 1 -2.72 13.56 -48.57
C VAL A 1 -2.58 13.15 -47.12
N ILE A 2 -3.72 12.68 -46.52
CA ILE A 2 -3.75 12.19 -45.15
C ILE A 2 -3.78 10.66 -45.22
N ASP A 3 -2.71 10.02 -44.78
CA ASP A 3 -2.60 8.59 -44.72
C ASP A 3 -2.74 8.16 -43.25
N ALA A 4 -3.93 7.67 -42.90
CA ALA A 4 -4.22 7.24 -41.54
C ALA A 4 -5.03 5.93 -41.49
N PRO A 5 -4.59 4.93 -40.75
CA PRO A 5 -5.36 3.72 -40.55
C PRO A 5 -6.64 3.96 -39.75
N PRO A 6 -7.68 3.11 -39.91
CA PRO A 6 -8.92 3.23 -39.17
C PRO A 6 -8.67 3.12 -37.66
N PRO A 7 -9.55 3.74 -36.82
CA PRO A 7 -9.36 3.76 -35.37
C PRO A 7 -9.30 2.34 -34.80
N ARG A 8 -8.13 1.94 -34.31
CA ARG A 8 -7.93 0.62 -33.68
C ARG A 8 -8.56 0.61 -32.30
N GLN A 9 -9.25 -0.49 -31.99
CA GLN A 9 -9.66 -0.78 -30.61
C GLN A 9 -8.42 -1.10 -29.79
N VAL A 10 -8.22 -0.40 -28.68
CA VAL A 10 -7.06 -0.56 -27.80
C VAL A 10 -7.48 -0.93 -26.38
N ARG A 11 -6.68 -1.73 -25.72
CA ARG A 11 -6.80 -1.99 -24.28
C ARG A 11 -6.15 -0.84 -23.54
N ARG A 12 -6.92 -0.08 -22.77
CA ARG A 12 -6.43 1.14 -22.11
C ARG A 12 -5.82 0.81 -20.77
N ALA A 13 -4.69 1.40 -20.45
CA ALA A 13 -4.09 1.30 -19.13
C ALA A 13 -4.98 1.94 -18.03
N ALA A 14 -5.81 2.93 -18.41
CA ALA A 14 -6.81 3.52 -17.52
C ALA A 14 -7.87 2.52 -17.07
N ASP A 15 -8.29 1.58 -17.91
CA ASP A 15 -9.27 0.57 -17.55
C ASP A 15 -8.66 -0.48 -16.61
N LEU A 16 -7.38 -0.82 -16.78
CA LEU A 16 -6.64 -1.67 -15.84
C LEU A 16 -6.48 -0.98 -14.48
N SER A 17 -6.15 0.32 -14.45
CA SER A 17 -6.02 1.06 -13.19
C SER A 17 -7.36 1.16 -12.45
N ARG A 18 -8.47 1.38 -13.17
CA ARG A 18 -9.82 1.37 -12.59
C ARG A 18 -10.18 -0.01 -12.04
N LEU A 19 -9.86 -1.09 -12.78
CA LEU A 19 -10.09 -2.46 -12.31
C LEU A 19 -9.36 -2.72 -10.98
N LEU A 20 -8.08 -2.33 -10.89
CA LEU A 20 -7.27 -2.52 -9.68
C LEU A 20 -7.77 -1.67 -8.51
N VAL A 21 -8.10 -0.40 -8.74
CA VAL A 21 -8.63 0.50 -7.70
C VAL A 21 -10.00 0.01 -7.22
N SER A 22 -10.92 -0.30 -8.14
CA SER A 22 -12.24 -0.83 -7.79
C SER A 22 -12.14 -2.19 -7.09
N GLY A 23 -11.23 -3.06 -7.53
CA GLY A 23 -10.94 -4.33 -6.87
C GLY A 23 -10.39 -4.15 -5.45
N ALA A 24 -9.48 -3.20 -5.25
CA ALA A 24 -8.96 -2.88 -3.92
C ALA A 24 -10.05 -2.32 -2.99
N VAL A 25 -10.90 -1.42 -3.48
CA VAL A 25 -12.07 -0.91 -2.73
C VAL A 25 -13.02 -2.05 -2.36
N LEU A 26 -13.28 -2.97 -3.30
CA LEU A 26 -14.12 -4.14 -3.05
C LEU A 26 -13.53 -5.04 -1.95
N VAL A 27 -12.22 -5.31 -1.98
CA VAL A 27 -11.54 -6.08 -0.94
C VAL A 27 -11.61 -5.37 0.42
N VAL A 28 -11.39 -4.05 0.46
CA VAL A 28 -11.47 -3.25 1.70
C VAL A 28 -12.88 -3.23 2.28
N THR A 29 -13.92 -3.32 1.47
CA THR A 29 -15.32 -3.38 1.94
C THR A 29 -15.76 -4.78 2.32
N VAL A 30 -15.39 -5.80 1.54
CA VAL A 30 -15.81 -7.20 1.77
C VAL A 30 -15.03 -7.85 2.92
N LEU A 31 -13.72 -7.61 2.99
CA LEU A 31 -12.87 -8.25 4.01
C LEU A 31 -13.32 -7.97 5.45
N PRO A 32 -13.59 -6.72 5.87
CA PRO A 32 -14.13 -6.44 7.21
C PRO A 32 -15.54 -7.02 7.41
N ALA A 33 -16.37 -7.02 6.37
CA ALA A 33 -17.72 -7.60 6.44
C ALA A 33 -17.71 -9.12 6.71
N VAL A 34 -16.64 -9.81 6.30
CA VAL A 34 -16.48 -11.26 6.53
C VAL A 34 -15.71 -11.56 7.82
N THR A 35 -14.65 -10.81 8.11
CA THR A 35 -13.70 -11.11 9.19
C THR A 35 -14.02 -10.39 10.51
N ALA A 36 -14.61 -9.21 10.45
CA ALA A 36 -14.90 -8.34 11.61
C ALA A 36 -16.42 -8.10 11.76
N LEU A 37 -17.20 -9.17 11.83
CA LEU A 37 -18.67 -9.12 11.80
C LEU A 37 -19.28 -8.22 12.88
N ALA A 38 -18.82 -8.32 14.13
CA ALA A 38 -19.40 -7.54 15.23
C ALA A 38 -19.11 -6.03 15.13
N PRO A 39 -17.87 -5.57 14.90
CA PRO A 39 -17.59 -4.13 14.67
C PRO A 39 -18.33 -3.59 13.45
N THR A 40 -18.33 -4.35 12.36
CA THR A 40 -19.00 -3.94 11.11
C THR A 40 -20.50 -3.80 11.29
N ARG A 41 -21.16 -4.72 12.03
CA ARG A 41 -22.58 -4.62 12.36
C ARG A 41 -22.89 -3.39 13.20
N ARG A 42 -22.06 -3.09 14.22
CA ARG A 42 -22.26 -1.90 15.08
C ARG A 42 -22.13 -0.60 14.29
N MET A 43 -21.13 -0.50 13.40
CA MET A 43 -20.96 0.66 12.54
C MET A 43 -22.16 0.84 11.59
N GLN A 44 -22.62 -0.23 10.98
CA GLN A 44 -23.80 -0.20 10.12
C GLN A 44 -25.05 0.16 10.89
N GLN A 45 -25.21 -0.34 12.13
CA GLN A 45 -26.33 0.00 13.00
C GLN A 45 -26.33 1.51 13.34
N ALA A 46 -25.21 2.06 13.74
CA ALA A 46 -25.11 3.49 14.07
C ALA A 46 -25.44 4.40 12.87
N LEU A 47 -25.02 4.00 11.68
CA LEU A 47 -25.36 4.72 10.44
C LEU A 47 -26.83 4.58 10.08
N LEU A 48 -27.41 3.42 10.33
CA LEU A 48 -28.83 3.16 10.10
C LEU A 48 -29.72 3.98 11.08
N ASP A 49 -29.32 4.01 12.37
CA ASP A 49 -30.01 4.79 13.40
C ASP A 49 -30.02 6.29 13.05
N ALA A 50 -28.90 6.81 12.52
CA ALA A 50 -28.82 8.19 12.01
C ALA A 50 -29.74 8.42 10.79
N ALA A 51 -29.84 7.44 9.88
CA ALA A 51 -30.71 7.52 8.70
C ALA A 51 -32.19 7.43 9.05
N THR A 52 -32.57 6.63 10.06
CA THR A 52 -33.96 6.48 10.53
C THR A 52 -34.47 7.66 11.32
N ALA A 53 -33.61 8.64 11.68
CA ALA A 53 -34.02 9.90 12.31
C ALA A 53 -34.80 10.83 11.36
N LEU A 54 -34.82 10.56 10.04
CA LEU A 54 -35.60 11.33 9.07
C LEU A 54 -37.12 11.07 9.19
N PRO A 55 -37.97 12.10 9.03
CA PRO A 55 -39.41 11.96 8.99
C PRO A 55 -39.87 10.93 7.94
N PRO A 56 -40.88 10.09 8.26
CA PRO A 56 -41.32 9.01 7.35
C PRO A 56 -41.71 9.50 5.95
N GLY A 57 -42.47 10.58 5.85
CA GLY A 57 -42.92 11.11 4.56
C GLY A 57 -41.81 11.64 3.66
N LEU A 58 -40.77 12.21 4.26
CA LEU A 58 -39.57 12.65 3.54
C LEU A 58 -38.76 11.46 3.04
N ARG A 59 -38.66 10.42 3.83
CA ARG A 59 -37.98 9.18 3.51
C ARG A 59 -38.66 8.42 2.34
N ASP A 60 -40.00 8.30 2.38
CA ASP A 60 -40.77 7.63 1.35
C ASP A 60 -40.67 8.41 0.02
N GLY A 61 -40.70 9.76 0.09
CA GLY A 61 -40.48 10.62 -1.08
C GLY A 61 -39.08 10.46 -1.70
N VAL A 62 -38.04 10.31 -0.84
CA VAL A 62 -36.66 10.06 -1.31
C VAL A 62 -36.55 8.68 -1.99
N VAL A 63 -37.15 7.65 -1.40
CA VAL A 63 -37.19 6.30 -2.02
C VAL A 63 -37.88 6.33 -3.39
N GLY A 64 -39.06 6.96 -3.49
CA GLY A 64 -39.78 7.13 -4.75
C GLY A 64 -38.96 7.88 -5.80
N ALA A 65 -38.28 8.98 -5.41
CA ALA A 65 -37.45 9.75 -6.32
C ALA A 65 -36.25 8.92 -6.83
N VAL A 66 -35.58 8.15 -5.93
CA VAL A 66 -34.50 7.25 -6.32
C VAL A 66 -34.98 6.19 -7.31
N GLN A 67 -36.15 5.60 -7.09
CA GLN A 67 -36.70 4.58 -7.99
C GLN A 67 -37.04 5.18 -9.39
N VAL A 68 -37.59 6.38 -9.43
CA VAL A 68 -37.86 7.08 -10.71
C VAL A 68 -36.58 7.36 -11.47
N VAL A 69 -35.56 7.92 -10.77
CA VAL A 69 -34.25 8.18 -11.39
C VAL A 69 -33.61 6.88 -11.85
N ALA A 70 -33.74 5.84 -11.07
CA ALA A 70 -33.18 4.52 -11.34
C ALA A 70 -33.74 3.90 -12.64
N VAL A 71 -35.02 4.10 -12.95
CA VAL A 71 -35.66 3.60 -14.18
C VAL A 71 -35.41 4.55 -15.35
N VAL A 72 -35.57 5.84 -15.14
CA VAL A 72 -35.50 6.85 -16.22
C VAL A 72 -34.08 7.05 -16.73
N ALA A 73 -33.08 7.07 -15.82
CA ALA A 73 -31.71 7.38 -16.20
C ALA A 73 -31.11 6.37 -17.22
N PRO A 74 -31.21 5.03 -17.05
CA PRO A 74 -30.69 4.07 -18.04
C PRO A 74 -31.43 4.16 -19.38
N VAL A 75 -32.77 4.39 -19.34
CA VAL A 75 -33.59 4.52 -20.58
C VAL A 75 -33.13 5.75 -21.37
N VAL A 76 -32.95 6.88 -20.71
CA VAL A 76 -32.43 8.10 -21.35
C VAL A 76 -31.01 7.88 -21.89
N ALA A 77 -30.13 7.17 -21.13
CA ALA A 77 -28.77 6.88 -21.58
C ALA A 77 -28.75 6.04 -22.86
N VAL A 78 -29.48 4.96 -22.84
CA VAL A 78 -29.61 4.09 -24.03
C VAL A 78 -30.23 4.88 -25.19
N GLY A 79 -31.26 5.67 -24.92
CA GLY A 79 -31.89 6.52 -25.92
C GLY A 79 -30.93 7.52 -26.58
N VAL A 80 -30.10 8.19 -25.80
CA VAL A 80 -29.05 9.11 -26.30
C VAL A 80 -28.01 8.39 -27.14
N LEU A 81 -27.59 7.18 -26.75
CA LEU A 81 -26.60 6.39 -27.49
C LEU A 81 -27.19 5.84 -28.82
N VAL A 82 -28.45 5.44 -28.78
CA VAL A 82 -29.17 5.02 -30.01
C VAL A 82 -29.35 6.20 -30.98
N ALA A 83 -29.76 7.37 -30.46
CA ALA A 83 -29.90 8.59 -31.26
C ALA A 83 -28.56 9.04 -31.89
N ARG A 84 -27.46 8.80 -31.20
CA ARG A 84 -26.09 9.06 -31.69
C ARG A 84 -25.51 7.93 -32.55
N ARG A 85 -26.30 6.90 -32.90
CA ARG A 85 -25.92 5.71 -33.69
C ARG A 85 -24.64 5.00 -33.18
N ARG A 86 -24.42 4.95 -31.87
CA ARG A 86 -23.26 4.30 -31.23
C ARG A 86 -23.59 2.86 -30.81
N GLY A 87 -23.91 2.00 -31.75
CA GLY A 87 -24.26 0.58 -31.51
C GLY A 87 -23.11 -0.20 -30.82
N ASP A 88 -21.86 0.13 -31.13
CA ASP A 88 -20.69 -0.46 -30.54
C ASP A 88 -20.54 -0.15 -29.02
N ALA A 89 -21.05 0.98 -28.55
CA ALA A 89 -21.11 1.31 -27.12
C ALA A 89 -22.15 0.45 -26.40
N ILE A 90 -23.34 0.28 -27.00
CA ILE A 90 -24.43 -0.51 -26.43
C ILE A 90 -24.00 -1.97 -26.24
N LEU A 91 -23.25 -2.52 -27.22
CA LEU A 91 -22.74 -3.89 -27.21
C LEU A 91 -21.81 -4.16 -26.01
N ARG A 92 -21.24 -3.13 -25.36
CA ARG A 92 -20.39 -3.23 -24.19
C ARG A 92 -21.09 -2.86 -22.89
N ILE A 93 -22.00 -1.91 -22.95
CA ILE A 93 -22.75 -1.44 -21.76
C ILE A 93 -23.68 -2.52 -21.24
N VAL A 94 -24.41 -3.21 -22.12
CA VAL A 94 -25.34 -4.24 -21.70
C VAL A 94 -24.66 -5.41 -20.98
N PRO A 95 -23.63 -6.06 -21.54
CA PRO A 95 -22.95 -7.12 -20.80
C PRO A 95 -22.24 -6.64 -19.54
N ALA A 96 -21.73 -5.39 -19.50
CA ALA A 96 -21.12 -4.83 -18.30
C ALA A 96 -22.15 -4.64 -17.18
N ALA A 97 -23.31 -4.07 -17.49
CA ALA A 97 -24.42 -3.90 -16.55
C ALA A 97 -24.94 -5.24 -16.04
N ALA A 98 -25.16 -6.20 -16.95
CA ALA A 98 -25.58 -7.55 -16.59
C ALA A 98 -24.55 -8.26 -15.68
N LEU A 99 -23.26 -8.16 -16.01
CA LEU A 99 -22.19 -8.73 -15.20
C LEU A 99 -22.13 -8.08 -13.81
N GLY A 100 -22.26 -6.75 -13.72
CA GLY A 100 -22.32 -6.03 -12.46
C GLY A 100 -23.50 -6.46 -11.59
N ALA A 101 -24.69 -6.59 -12.17
CA ALA A 101 -25.89 -7.07 -11.48
C ALA A 101 -25.73 -8.52 -11.00
N LEU A 102 -25.26 -9.43 -11.86
CA LEU A 102 -25.07 -10.85 -11.55
C LEU A 102 -24.05 -11.07 -10.45
N LEU A 103 -22.90 -10.40 -10.52
CA LEU A 103 -21.84 -10.52 -9.52
C LEU A 103 -22.20 -9.87 -8.17
N SER A 104 -23.13 -8.90 -8.16
CA SER A 104 -23.55 -8.26 -6.93
C SER A 104 -24.29 -9.22 -6.00
N TRP A 105 -25.07 -10.16 -6.53
CA TRP A 105 -25.88 -11.07 -5.73
C TRP A 105 -25.04 -11.97 -4.79
N PRO A 106 -24.02 -12.74 -5.27
CA PRO A 106 -23.22 -13.56 -4.38
C PRO A 106 -22.34 -12.73 -3.41
N VAL A 107 -21.82 -11.58 -3.87
CA VAL A 107 -20.95 -10.72 -3.04
C VAL A 107 -21.77 -10.05 -1.92
N THR A 108 -22.91 -9.47 -2.23
CA THR A 108 -23.76 -8.81 -1.24
C THR A 108 -24.45 -9.84 -0.34
N HIS A 109 -24.89 -10.96 -0.87
CA HIS A 109 -25.57 -12.00 -0.08
C HIS A 109 -24.59 -12.70 0.88
N LEU A 110 -23.43 -13.14 0.43
CA LEU A 110 -22.47 -13.89 1.24
C LEU A 110 -21.67 -13.01 2.25
N ALA A 111 -21.27 -11.81 1.85
CA ALA A 111 -20.43 -10.95 2.66
C ALA A 111 -21.22 -9.92 3.46
N MET A 112 -22.17 -9.21 2.80
CA MET A 112 -22.84 -8.07 3.42
C MET A 112 -24.03 -8.47 4.28
N THR A 113 -24.78 -9.54 3.91
CA THR A 113 -25.89 -10.02 4.73
C THR A 113 -25.44 -10.52 6.11
N ARG A 114 -24.27 -11.14 6.19
CA ARG A 114 -23.69 -11.59 7.45
C ARG A 114 -23.34 -10.45 8.41
N SER A 115 -23.06 -9.27 7.90
CA SER A 115 -22.71 -8.07 8.66
C SER A 115 -23.91 -7.17 8.96
N ARG A 116 -25.14 -7.54 8.53
CA ARG A 116 -26.36 -6.80 8.83
C ARG A 116 -26.67 -6.82 10.33
N PRO A 117 -27.22 -5.74 10.90
CA PRO A 117 -27.73 -5.73 12.26
C PRO A 117 -28.79 -6.80 12.48
N GLY A 118 -28.91 -7.31 13.71
CA GLY A 118 -29.89 -8.37 14.03
C GLY A 118 -31.35 -7.97 13.84
N VAL A 119 -31.63 -6.67 13.93
CA VAL A 119 -32.95 -6.10 13.64
C VAL A 119 -32.81 -5.25 12.38
N TRP A 120 -33.19 -5.82 11.25
CA TRP A 120 -33.40 -5.05 10.03
C TRP A 120 -34.78 -4.42 10.08
N PRO A 121 -34.95 -3.11 9.92
CA PRO A 121 -36.27 -2.51 9.90
C PRO A 121 -37.04 -3.04 8.68
N GLN A 122 -37.94 -4.00 8.93
CA GLN A 122 -38.88 -4.50 7.93
C GLN A 122 -39.85 -3.42 7.45
N VAL A 123 -39.85 -2.26 8.14
CA VAL A 123 -40.77 -1.15 7.95
C VAL A 123 -40.55 -0.38 6.63
N LEU A 124 -39.41 -0.58 5.98
CA LEU A 124 -38.99 0.26 4.85
C LEU A 124 -39.43 -0.22 3.48
N VAL A 125 -40.01 -1.39 3.41
CA VAL A 125 -40.27 -2.04 2.12
C VAL A 125 -41.73 -1.91 1.64
N GLY A 126 -42.62 -1.32 2.43
CA GLY A 126 -44.02 -1.57 2.26
C GLY A 126 -44.96 -0.42 1.90
N ARG A 127 -44.57 0.85 1.97
CA ARG A 127 -45.52 1.96 1.73
C ARG A 127 -44.91 3.07 0.87
N GLY A 128 -45.40 3.22 -0.35
CA GLY A 128 -44.99 4.29 -1.27
C GLY A 128 -43.93 3.89 -2.31
N ALA A 129 -43.47 2.65 -2.34
CA ALA A 129 -42.57 2.15 -3.38
C ALA A 129 -43.28 1.89 -4.69
N LEU A 130 -42.76 2.44 -5.79
CA LEU A 130 -43.24 2.18 -7.14
C LEU A 130 -42.97 0.74 -7.61
N VAL A 131 -42.08 0.02 -6.92
CA VAL A 131 -41.68 -1.36 -7.20
C VAL A 131 -41.65 -2.14 -5.88
N ASP A 132 -42.15 -3.37 -5.93
CA ASP A 132 -42.29 -4.26 -4.75
C ASP A 132 -40.99 -4.55 -4.03
N ALA A 133 -41.11 -5.04 -2.78
CA ALA A 133 -40.11 -5.37 -1.81
C ALA A 133 -38.92 -6.25 -2.25
N GLY A 134 -38.98 -6.79 -3.43
CA GLY A 134 -37.94 -7.66 -4.03
C GLY A 134 -36.91 -6.98 -4.89
N TRP A 135 -36.96 -5.64 -5.06
CA TRP A 135 -36.00 -4.93 -5.92
C TRP A 135 -34.60 -4.86 -5.24
N PRO A 136 -33.54 -5.45 -5.86
CA PRO A 136 -32.22 -5.47 -5.26
C PRO A 136 -31.45 -4.16 -5.55
N PRO A 137 -31.47 -3.15 -4.69
CA PRO A 137 -30.85 -1.86 -4.94
C PRO A 137 -29.35 -1.96 -5.14
N ALA A 138 -28.69 -2.93 -4.50
CA ALA A 138 -27.26 -3.20 -4.68
C ALA A 138 -26.92 -3.70 -6.09
N ALA A 139 -27.73 -4.60 -6.65
CA ALA A 139 -27.56 -5.09 -8.03
C ALA A 139 -27.75 -3.98 -9.04
N TYR A 140 -28.74 -3.12 -8.81
CA TYR A 140 -29.00 -1.96 -9.65
C TYR A 140 -27.83 -0.96 -9.63
N LEU A 141 -27.33 -0.59 -8.44
CA LEU A 141 -26.19 0.32 -8.32
C LEU A 141 -24.92 -0.25 -8.98
N ALA A 142 -24.69 -1.56 -8.86
CA ALA A 142 -23.59 -2.24 -9.54
C ALA A 142 -23.75 -2.23 -11.07
N ALA A 143 -24.98 -2.45 -11.57
CA ALA A 143 -25.28 -2.38 -12.98
C ALA A 143 -25.10 -0.95 -13.55
N CYS A 144 -25.60 0.06 -12.84
CA CYS A 144 -25.43 1.47 -13.23
C CYS A 144 -23.96 1.88 -13.25
N ALA A 145 -23.19 1.55 -12.20
CA ALA A 145 -21.76 1.86 -12.14
C ALA A 145 -21.00 1.14 -13.27
N ALA A 146 -21.30 -0.13 -13.55
CA ALA A 146 -20.72 -0.87 -14.66
C ALA A 146 -21.07 -0.24 -16.03
N ALA A 147 -22.31 0.18 -16.22
CA ALA A 147 -22.75 0.86 -17.42
C ALA A 147 -22.02 2.20 -17.63
N VAL A 148 -21.90 3.02 -16.59
CA VAL A 148 -21.19 4.31 -16.64
C VAL A 148 -19.73 4.12 -16.97
N VAL A 149 -19.07 3.13 -16.37
CA VAL A 149 -17.68 2.80 -16.67
C VAL A 149 -17.53 2.32 -18.11
N ALA A 150 -18.40 1.39 -18.55
CA ALA A 150 -18.36 0.84 -19.90
C ALA A 150 -18.68 1.89 -20.97
N ALA A 151 -19.61 2.83 -20.70
CA ALA A 151 -19.97 3.92 -21.60
C ALA A 151 -18.91 5.03 -21.66
N GLY A 152 -18.06 5.13 -20.61
CA GLY A 152 -17.12 6.22 -20.40
C GLY A 152 -16.31 6.65 -21.64
N PRO A 153 -15.79 5.70 -22.45
CA PRO A 153 -15.06 6.01 -23.69
C PRO A 153 -15.84 6.76 -24.77
N TRP A 154 -17.15 6.65 -24.78
CA TRP A 154 -18.03 7.26 -25.80
C TRP A 154 -18.77 8.50 -25.30
N LEU A 155 -18.66 8.81 -23.98
CA LEU A 155 -19.35 9.92 -23.36
C LEU A 155 -18.43 11.15 -23.24
N GLU A 156 -18.99 12.32 -23.56
CA GLU A 156 -18.35 13.59 -23.27
C GLU A 156 -18.13 13.77 -21.75
N ALA A 157 -17.07 14.51 -21.37
CA ALA A 157 -16.67 14.67 -19.97
C ALA A 157 -17.80 15.22 -19.08
N ARG A 158 -18.63 16.16 -19.61
CA ARG A 158 -19.79 16.72 -18.89
C ARG A 158 -20.83 15.64 -18.62
N LEU A 159 -21.22 14.89 -19.65
CA LEU A 159 -22.24 13.84 -19.55
C LEU A 159 -21.78 12.71 -18.63
N ARG A 160 -20.53 12.31 -18.73
CA ARG A 160 -19.92 11.30 -17.85
C ARG A 160 -19.92 11.74 -16.38
N ARG A 161 -19.61 13.02 -16.08
CA ARG A 161 -19.71 13.56 -14.71
C ARG A 161 -21.15 13.54 -14.21
N THR A 162 -22.09 13.98 -15.00
CA THR A 162 -23.53 13.95 -14.65
C THR A 162 -23.98 12.52 -14.30
N TRP A 163 -23.58 11.53 -15.08
CA TRP A 163 -23.94 10.12 -14.83
C TRP A 163 -23.31 9.59 -13.53
N TRP A 164 -22.06 9.94 -13.26
CA TRP A 164 -21.43 9.58 -11.99
C TRP A 164 -22.09 10.28 -10.81
N THR A 165 -22.42 11.57 -10.92
CA THR A 165 -23.14 12.30 -9.85
C THR A 165 -24.51 11.72 -9.59
N LEU A 166 -25.24 11.32 -10.62
CA LEU A 166 -26.54 10.64 -10.46
C LEU A 166 -26.36 9.27 -9.78
N THR A 167 -25.40 8.44 -10.22
CA THR A 167 -25.17 7.11 -9.64
C THR A 167 -24.76 7.19 -8.17
N VAL A 168 -23.80 8.06 -7.84
CA VAL A 168 -23.34 8.27 -6.45
C VAL A 168 -24.44 8.94 -5.62
N GLY A 169 -25.19 9.88 -6.20
CA GLY A 169 -26.34 10.52 -5.55
C GLY A 169 -27.42 9.50 -5.20
N CYS A 170 -27.78 8.61 -6.14
CA CYS A 170 -28.70 7.51 -5.88
C CYS A 170 -28.22 6.58 -4.76
N ALA A 171 -26.90 6.27 -4.73
CA ALA A 171 -26.33 5.47 -3.65
C ALA A 171 -26.46 6.20 -2.28
N GLY A 172 -26.12 7.50 -2.22
CA GLY A 172 -26.26 8.32 -1.02
C GLY A 172 -27.70 8.41 -0.53
N LEU A 173 -28.64 8.72 -1.43
CA LEU A 173 -30.06 8.78 -1.12
C LEU A 173 -30.62 7.41 -0.67
N SER A 174 -30.16 6.31 -1.26
CA SER A 174 -30.55 4.96 -0.83
C SER A 174 -30.04 4.62 0.58
N ILE A 175 -28.85 5.11 0.95
CA ILE A 175 -28.31 4.96 2.31
C ILE A 175 -29.14 5.82 3.30
N THR A 176 -29.41 7.08 2.98
CA THR A 176 -30.20 7.98 3.86
C THR A 176 -31.66 7.54 4.01
N ALA A 177 -32.19 6.86 3.01
CA ALA A 177 -33.51 6.21 3.07
C ALA A 177 -33.48 4.83 3.76
N ALA A 178 -32.33 4.37 4.22
CA ALA A 178 -32.08 3.03 4.79
C ALA A 178 -32.50 1.87 3.86
N ALA A 179 -32.58 2.11 2.55
CA ALA A 179 -32.89 1.10 1.55
C ALA A 179 -31.72 0.15 1.25
N ILE A 180 -30.49 0.60 1.51
CA ILE A 180 -29.26 -0.16 1.32
C ILE A 180 -28.27 0.17 2.45
N MET A 181 -27.47 -0.82 2.85
CA MET A 181 -26.40 -0.60 3.81
C MET A 181 -25.22 0.18 3.18
N PRO A 182 -24.53 1.06 3.97
CA PRO A 182 -23.41 1.83 3.45
C PRO A 182 -22.32 0.96 2.82
N LEU A 183 -21.95 -0.17 3.44
CA LEU A 183 -20.97 -1.10 2.87
C LEU A 183 -21.47 -1.80 1.61
N GLU A 184 -22.77 -2.11 1.54
CA GLU A 184 -23.39 -2.69 0.34
C GLU A 184 -23.36 -1.68 -0.83
N ALA A 185 -23.63 -0.39 -0.56
CA ALA A 185 -23.59 0.65 -1.57
C ALA A 185 -22.15 0.84 -2.13
N VAL A 186 -21.15 0.96 -1.24
CA VAL A 186 -19.76 1.09 -1.66
C VAL A 186 -19.27 -0.16 -2.38
N GLY A 187 -19.62 -1.35 -1.87
CA GLY A 187 -19.30 -2.63 -2.50
C GLY A 187 -19.93 -2.78 -3.88
N ALA A 188 -21.19 -2.38 -4.03
CA ALA A 188 -21.90 -2.42 -5.31
C ALA A 188 -21.28 -1.49 -6.35
N LEU A 189 -20.95 -0.24 -5.97
CA LEU A 189 -20.26 0.70 -6.86
C LEU A 189 -18.88 0.18 -7.28
N ALA A 190 -18.12 -0.36 -6.33
CA ALA A 190 -16.81 -0.95 -6.61
C ALA A 190 -16.91 -2.17 -7.54
N LEU A 191 -17.89 -3.04 -7.31
CA LEU A 191 -18.14 -4.21 -8.14
C LEU A 191 -18.55 -3.82 -9.56
N GLY A 192 -19.40 -2.78 -9.70
CA GLY A 192 -19.73 -2.20 -11.01
C GLY A 192 -18.48 -1.65 -11.71
N GLY A 193 -17.60 -0.99 -10.97
CA GLY A 193 -16.27 -0.55 -11.48
C GLY A 193 -15.44 -1.71 -12.00
N VAL A 194 -15.37 -2.83 -11.27
CA VAL A 194 -14.68 -4.06 -11.69
C VAL A 194 -15.32 -4.64 -12.96
N ALA A 195 -16.65 -4.81 -12.99
CA ALA A 195 -17.37 -5.40 -14.12
C ALA A 195 -17.23 -4.56 -15.41
N GLY A 196 -17.44 -3.24 -15.31
CA GLY A 196 -17.29 -2.33 -16.45
C GLY A 196 -15.88 -2.29 -17.01
N SER A 197 -14.86 -2.21 -16.12
CA SER A 197 -13.46 -2.21 -16.55
C SER A 197 -13.03 -3.55 -17.13
N ALA A 198 -13.51 -4.67 -16.60
CA ALA A 198 -13.24 -5.99 -17.14
C ALA A 198 -13.76 -6.15 -18.57
N VAL A 199 -14.99 -5.69 -18.83
CA VAL A 199 -15.58 -5.73 -20.19
C VAL A 199 -14.78 -4.85 -21.15
N LEU A 200 -14.36 -3.64 -20.75
CA LEU A 200 -13.52 -2.77 -21.60
C LEU A 200 -12.14 -3.37 -21.89
N LEU A 201 -11.54 -4.06 -20.91
CA LEU A 201 -10.25 -4.75 -21.12
C LEU A 201 -10.39 -5.97 -22.05
N LEU A 202 -11.52 -6.68 -22.00
CA LEU A 202 -11.80 -7.83 -22.87
C LEU A 202 -12.18 -7.40 -24.29
N ALA A 203 -13.14 -6.47 -24.42
CA ALA A 203 -13.70 -6.06 -25.70
C ALA A 203 -12.92 -4.92 -26.39
N GLY A 204 -12.02 -4.24 -25.67
CA GLY A 204 -11.32 -3.03 -26.14
C GLY A 204 -12.23 -1.80 -26.13
N ALA A 205 -11.58 -0.63 -26.18
CA ALA A 205 -12.24 0.68 -26.28
C ALA A 205 -11.63 1.46 -27.44
N PRO A 206 -12.35 2.42 -28.07
CA PRO A 206 -11.78 3.24 -29.12
C PRO A 206 -10.62 4.06 -28.56
N ALA A 207 -9.55 4.21 -29.33
CA ALA A 207 -8.44 5.10 -28.97
C ALA A 207 -8.97 6.55 -28.95
N ASP A 208 -8.84 7.25 -27.83
CA ASP A 208 -9.31 8.64 -27.66
C ASP A 208 -8.19 9.60 -28.12
N ARG A 209 -7.77 9.40 -29.37
CA ARG A 209 -6.78 10.26 -30.04
C ARG A 209 -7.50 11.20 -30.97
N PRO A 210 -7.00 12.46 -31.09
CA PRO A 210 -7.46 13.36 -32.15
C PRO A 210 -7.35 12.67 -33.51
N ALA A 211 -8.39 12.80 -34.33
CA ALA A 211 -8.36 12.27 -35.69
C ALA A 211 -7.27 12.96 -36.50
N PRO A 212 -6.59 12.28 -37.44
CA PRO A 212 -5.57 12.90 -38.29
C PRO A 212 -6.03 14.15 -39.02
N GLN A 213 -7.30 14.19 -39.42
CA GLN A 213 -7.93 15.36 -40.01
C GLN A 213 -7.94 16.56 -39.04
N ALA A 214 -8.30 16.33 -37.75
CA ALA A 214 -8.29 17.37 -36.74
C ALA A 214 -6.87 17.90 -36.44
N VAL A 215 -5.85 17.04 -36.60
CA VAL A 215 -4.44 17.43 -36.49
C VAL A 215 -4.05 18.31 -37.68
N ALA A 216 -4.46 17.93 -38.91
CA ALA A 216 -4.23 18.72 -40.10
C ALA A 216 -4.92 20.08 -40.01
N ASP A 217 -6.17 20.13 -39.61
CA ASP A 217 -6.93 21.38 -39.43
C ASP A 217 -6.28 22.29 -38.37
N ALA A 218 -5.77 21.72 -37.27
CA ALA A 218 -5.06 22.46 -36.24
C ALA A 218 -3.72 23.03 -36.75
N LEU A 219 -2.97 22.27 -37.57
CA LEU A 219 -1.74 22.75 -38.19
C LEU A 219 -2.00 23.95 -39.17
N VAL A 220 -3.03 23.83 -39.97
CA VAL A 220 -3.45 24.94 -40.85
C VAL A 220 -3.93 26.13 -40.03
N ALA A 221 -4.70 25.95 -38.99
CA ALA A 221 -5.19 27.01 -38.11
C ALA A 221 -4.06 27.76 -37.39
N CYS A 222 -2.92 27.12 -37.09
CA CYS A 222 -1.75 27.80 -36.52
C CYS A 222 -0.78 28.36 -37.55
N GLY A 223 -1.19 28.41 -38.81
CA GLY A 223 -0.43 29.09 -39.89
C GLY A 223 0.62 28.21 -40.58
N ILE A 224 0.56 26.89 -40.42
CA ILE A 224 1.48 25.94 -41.06
C ILE A 224 0.77 25.37 -42.32
N PRO A 225 1.14 25.81 -43.55
CA PRO A 225 0.51 25.31 -44.78
C PRO A 225 0.97 23.88 -45.03
N LEU A 226 0.01 22.93 -45.02
CA LEU A 226 0.29 21.50 -45.06
C LEU A 226 0.18 20.93 -46.49
N ALA A 227 1.23 20.27 -47.00
CA ALA A 227 1.22 19.51 -48.24
C ALA A 227 0.89 18.04 -47.99
N ALA A 228 1.50 17.45 -46.94
CA ALA A 228 1.26 16.03 -46.57
C ALA A 228 1.38 15.83 -45.04
N LEU A 229 0.57 14.92 -44.52
CA LEU A 229 0.64 14.44 -43.12
C LEU A 229 0.69 12.92 -43.13
N ARG A 230 1.73 12.34 -42.57
CA ARG A 230 1.94 10.88 -42.50
C ARG A 230 2.13 10.48 -41.06
N GLU A 231 1.45 9.41 -40.64
CA GLU A 231 1.66 8.86 -39.31
C GLU A 231 3.06 8.23 -39.21
N THR A 232 3.85 8.68 -38.26
CA THR A 232 5.19 8.13 -38.00
C THR A 232 5.09 7.25 -36.77
N PRO A 233 5.50 5.97 -36.82
CA PRO A 233 5.49 5.15 -35.62
C PRO A 233 6.39 5.81 -34.56
N PRO A 234 5.89 6.00 -33.33
CA PRO A 234 6.67 6.57 -32.26
C PRO A 234 7.91 5.69 -32.01
N PRO A 235 9.07 6.27 -31.75
CA PRO A 235 10.35 5.56 -31.60
C PRO A 235 10.30 4.52 -30.48
N ASP A 236 9.40 4.64 -29.52
CA ASP A 236 9.10 3.61 -28.53
C ASP A 236 7.57 3.56 -28.27
N GLN A 237 6.90 2.53 -28.79
CA GLN A 237 5.47 2.26 -28.51
C GLN A 237 5.16 2.05 -27.02
N ARG A 238 6.17 1.90 -26.17
CA ARG A 238 6.06 1.62 -24.73
C ARG A 238 6.22 2.84 -23.84
N SER A 239 6.72 3.97 -24.38
CA SER A 239 7.01 5.17 -23.58
C SER A 239 5.82 6.08 -23.29
N GLY A 240 4.63 5.81 -23.86
CA GLY A 240 3.43 6.61 -23.56
C GLY A 240 3.44 8.00 -24.19
N GLU A 241 4.41 8.30 -25.00
CA GLU A 241 4.49 9.51 -25.81
C GLU A 241 3.48 9.41 -26.95
N GLY A 242 2.52 10.29 -27.04
CA GLY A 242 1.37 10.40 -27.96
C GLY A 242 1.51 9.79 -29.36
N ALA A 243 0.71 10.21 -30.31
CA ALA A 243 0.90 9.84 -31.72
C ALA A 243 1.92 10.79 -32.35
N GLY A 244 2.82 10.25 -33.15
CA GLY A 244 3.77 11.02 -33.96
C GLY A 244 3.29 11.14 -35.40
N TYR A 245 3.43 12.31 -36.01
CA TYR A 245 3.23 12.53 -37.44
C TYR A 245 4.44 13.28 -38.03
N GLY A 246 4.84 12.87 -39.22
CA GLY A 246 5.68 13.68 -40.09
C GLY A 246 4.79 14.57 -40.93
N ALA A 247 5.01 15.87 -40.89
CA ALA A 247 4.29 16.85 -41.69
C ALA A 247 5.24 17.50 -42.73
N GLU A 248 4.79 17.60 -43.95
CA GLU A 248 5.51 18.32 -45.02
C GLU A 248 4.72 19.57 -45.39
N THR A 249 5.36 20.70 -45.27
CA THR A 249 4.73 21.99 -45.63
C THR A 249 4.73 22.21 -47.16
N THR A 250 3.87 23.10 -47.65
CA THR A 250 3.88 23.49 -49.06
C THR A 250 5.18 24.16 -49.51
N THR A 251 5.98 24.61 -48.54
CA THR A 251 7.33 25.19 -48.81
C THR A 251 8.45 24.13 -48.80
N GLY A 252 8.10 22.84 -48.58
CA GLY A 252 9.04 21.73 -48.52
C GLY A 252 9.74 21.55 -47.18
N ALA A 253 9.40 22.31 -46.14
CA ALA A 253 9.93 22.10 -44.79
C ALA A 253 9.32 20.84 -44.18
N ARG A 254 10.16 20.02 -43.53
CA ARG A 254 9.76 18.83 -42.81
C ARG A 254 9.65 19.12 -41.33
N LEU A 255 8.53 18.68 -40.73
CA LEU A 255 8.19 18.92 -39.35
C LEU A 255 7.80 17.60 -38.68
N THR A 256 8.20 17.44 -37.43
CA THR A 256 7.71 16.36 -36.57
C THR A 256 6.60 16.92 -35.70
N VAL A 257 5.43 16.28 -35.74
CA VAL A 257 4.24 16.66 -34.95
C VAL A 257 3.97 15.59 -33.92
N GLN A 258 4.10 15.93 -32.66
CA GLN A 258 3.73 15.05 -31.53
C GLN A 258 2.34 15.45 -31.04
N VAL A 259 1.42 14.48 -30.94
CA VAL A 259 0.03 14.72 -30.53
C VAL A 259 -0.23 13.99 -29.23
N LEU A 260 -0.57 14.74 -28.18
CA LEU A 260 -1.02 14.21 -26.90
C LEU A 260 -2.54 14.24 -26.79
N GLY A 261 -3.12 13.08 -26.54
CA GLY A 261 -4.53 12.95 -26.16
C GLY A 261 -4.73 12.98 -24.64
N PRO A 262 -5.96 13.19 -24.17
CA PRO A 262 -6.29 13.11 -22.73
C PRO A 262 -5.95 11.75 -22.11
N GLU A 263 -5.93 10.68 -22.88
CA GLU A 263 -5.64 9.32 -22.42
C GLU A 263 -4.16 8.97 -22.32
N ASP A 264 -3.34 9.55 -23.18
CA ASP A 264 -1.90 9.33 -23.12
C ASP A 264 -1.36 9.76 -21.75
N ARG A 265 -2.03 10.71 -21.12
CA ARG A 265 -1.79 11.17 -19.76
C ARG A 265 -2.30 10.24 -18.68
N ASN A 266 -3.49 9.66 -18.86
CA ASN A 266 -4.09 8.74 -17.90
C ASN A 266 -3.35 7.38 -17.81
N ARG A 267 -2.59 7.01 -18.85
CA ARG A 267 -1.70 5.84 -18.81
C ARG A 267 -0.69 5.91 -17.67
N ASP A 268 -0.20 7.08 -17.37
CA ASP A 268 0.82 7.28 -16.33
C ASP A 268 0.21 7.53 -14.94
N LEU A 269 -1.11 7.70 -14.80
CA LEU A 269 -1.75 8.06 -13.52
C LEU A 269 -1.40 7.08 -12.40
N PHE A 270 -1.45 5.77 -12.68
CA PHE A 270 -1.08 4.74 -11.70
C PHE A 270 0.41 4.77 -11.37
N HIS A 271 1.26 4.96 -12.38
CA HIS A 271 2.71 5.14 -12.17
C HIS A 271 3.01 6.45 -11.43
N ARG A 272 2.25 7.52 -11.66
CA ARG A 272 2.34 8.78 -10.92
C ARG A 272 1.92 8.62 -9.47
N LEU A 273 0.75 8.03 -9.22
CA LEU A 273 0.27 7.75 -7.86
C LEU A 273 1.23 6.83 -7.10
N ALA A 274 1.72 5.78 -7.75
CA ALA A 274 2.71 4.89 -7.16
C ALA A 274 4.03 5.62 -6.85
N ARG A 275 4.49 6.53 -7.73
CA ARG A 275 5.69 7.34 -7.48
C ARG A 275 5.45 8.40 -6.40
N LEU A 276 4.31 9.11 -6.44
CA LEU A 276 3.90 10.06 -5.39
C LEU A 276 3.85 9.38 -4.03
N ALA A 277 3.35 8.13 -3.99
CA ALA A 277 3.29 7.35 -2.78
C ALA A 277 4.65 6.78 -2.33
N LEU A 278 5.51 6.36 -3.27
CA LEU A 278 6.72 5.59 -2.95
C LEU A 278 8.01 6.41 -2.93
N LEU A 279 8.10 7.53 -3.69
CA LEU A 279 9.32 8.33 -3.81
C LEU A 279 9.22 9.66 -3.05
N ARG A 280 10.35 10.10 -2.46
CA ARG A 280 10.44 11.37 -1.72
C ARG A 280 10.32 12.59 -2.62
N HIS A 281 10.80 12.49 -3.85
CA HIS A 281 10.75 13.57 -4.84
C HIS A 281 10.07 13.05 -6.11
N PRO A 282 8.73 13.19 -6.22
CA PRO A 282 8.01 12.79 -7.42
C PRO A 282 8.43 13.68 -8.60
N SER A 283 8.69 13.02 -9.72
CA SER A 283 9.23 13.66 -10.94
C SER A 283 8.18 14.19 -11.88
N ASP A 284 6.93 14.31 -11.44
CA ASP A 284 5.86 14.67 -12.36
C ASP A 284 5.70 16.18 -12.48
N THR A 285 5.54 16.66 -13.72
CA THR A 285 5.14 18.03 -14.04
C THR A 285 3.71 18.27 -13.56
N ASP A 286 3.46 19.42 -12.93
CA ASP A 286 2.14 19.85 -12.44
C ASP A 286 1.15 20.20 -13.57
N ALA A 287 1.50 19.92 -14.83
CA ALA A 287 0.65 20.20 -15.98
C ALA A 287 -0.68 19.45 -15.89
N HIS A 288 -1.82 20.12 -15.79
CA HIS A 288 -3.13 19.51 -15.59
C HIS A 288 -3.90 19.21 -16.90
N THR A 289 -3.46 19.73 -18.04
CA THR A 289 -4.07 19.53 -19.36
C THR A 289 -3.04 19.07 -20.39
N PRO A 290 -3.42 18.38 -21.49
CA PRO A 290 -2.51 18.07 -22.58
C PRO A 290 -1.82 19.31 -23.16
N LEU A 291 -2.55 20.43 -23.29
CA LEU A 291 -1.99 21.69 -23.76
C LEU A 291 -0.87 22.20 -22.82
N ALA A 292 -1.13 22.26 -21.52
CA ALA A 292 -0.10 22.67 -20.56
C ALA A 292 1.14 21.75 -20.57
N ALA A 293 0.97 20.46 -20.92
CA ALA A 293 2.08 19.54 -21.02
C ALA A 293 2.97 19.82 -22.26
N VAL A 294 2.36 20.08 -23.42
CA VAL A 294 3.12 20.42 -24.63
C VAL A 294 3.71 21.83 -24.58
N GLU A 295 3.03 22.79 -23.94
CA GLU A 295 3.57 24.12 -23.65
C GLU A 295 4.79 24.05 -22.71
N HIS A 296 4.71 23.20 -21.67
CA HIS A 296 5.84 22.96 -20.79
C HIS A 296 7.03 22.37 -21.56
N GLU A 297 6.81 21.37 -22.39
CA GLU A 297 7.86 20.75 -23.22
C GLU A 297 8.48 21.78 -24.18
N LEU A 298 7.66 22.59 -24.85
CA LEU A 298 8.11 23.68 -25.72
C LEU A 298 9.03 24.64 -24.96
N LEU A 299 8.61 25.09 -23.77
CA LEU A 299 9.41 25.97 -22.92
C LEU A 299 10.75 25.33 -22.55
N MET A 300 10.76 24.06 -22.17
CA MET A 300 11.98 23.34 -21.79
C MET A 300 12.93 23.18 -22.98
N LEU A 301 12.42 22.93 -24.20
CA LEU A 301 13.20 22.85 -25.41
C LEU A 301 13.84 24.21 -25.74
N VAL A 302 13.09 25.32 -25.64
CA VAL A 302 13.62 26.68 -25.82
C VAL A 302 14.73 26.98 -24.81
N PHE A 303 14.54 26.65 -23.55
CA PHE A 303 15.58 26.81 -22.53
C PHE A 303 16.80 25.94 -22.81
N ALA A 304 16.62 24.67 -23.20
CA ALA A 304 17.71 23.77 -23.54
C ALA A 304 18.57 24.37 -24.68
N GLY A 305 17.94 24.88 -25.72
CA GLY A 305 18.62 25.58 -26.80
C GLY A 305 19.46 26.76 -26.31
N ARG A 306 18.92 27.56 -25.36
CA ARG A 306 19.65 28.72 -24.79
C ARG A 306 20.86 28.33 -23.95
N THR A 307 20.90 27.12 -23.39
CA THR A 307 22.10 26.60 -22.69
C THR A 307 23.24 26.24 -23.63
N GLY A 308 23.00 26.25 -24.94
CA GLY A 308 23.91 25.78 -25.97
C GLY A 308 23.92 24.25 -26.09
N ALA A 309 23.05 23.53 -25.40
CA ALA A 309 22.84 22.10 -25.63
C ALA A 309 22.11 21.92 -26.98
N ARG A 310 22.49 20.91 -27.74
CA ARG A 310 21.77 20.56 -28.97
C ARG A 310 20.48 19.85 -28.58
N ALA A 311 19.35 20.55 -28.68
CA ALA A 311 18.00 20.02 -28.42
C ALA A 311 17.14 20.15 -29.67
N ALA A 312 16.00 19.47 -29.73
CA ALA A 312 15.02 19.64 -30.80
C ALA A 312 14.55 21.10 -30.85
N GLU A 313 14.34 21.58 -32.06
CA GLU A 313 13.93 22.97 -32.28
C GLU A 313 12.39 23.06 -32.30
N PRO A 314 11.76 23.65 -31.27
CA PRO A 314 10.33 23.78 -31.23
C PRO A 314 9.82 24.89 -32.12
N VAL A 315 8.68 24.65 -32.77
CA VAL A 315 8.00 25.62 -33.63
C VAL A 315 6.79 26.19 -32.91
N ILE A 316 5.85 25.35 -32.51
CA ILE A 316 4.61 25.78 -31.84
C ILE A 316 3.99 24.65 -31.02
N ALA A 317 3.27 25.02 -29.97
CA ALA A 317 2.32 24.17 -29.25
C ALA A 317 0.90 24.70 -29.49
N TYR A 318 -0.05 23.81 -29.83
CA TYR A 318 -1.41 24.23 -30.20
C TYR A 318 -2.46 23.21 -29.73
N PRO A 319 -3.65 23.66 -29.29
CA PRO A 319 -4.74 22.77 -28.92
C PRO A 319 -5.32 22.06 -30.14
N VAL A 320 -5.75 20.79 -29.93
CA VAL A 320 -6.43 19.98 -30.93
C VAL A 320 -7.79 19.60 -30.39
N ASP A 321 -8.73 19.29 -31.29
CA ASP A 321 -10.09 18.86 -30.93
C ASP A 321 -10.10 17.75 -29.86
N LYS A 322 -11.22 17.63 -29.13
CA LYS A 322 -11.44 16.69 -28.02
C LYS A 322 -10.49 16.86 -26.82
N GLY A 323 -9.92 18.04 -26.64
CA GLY A 323 -9.02 18.36 -25.52
C GLY A 323 -7.63 17.74 -25.67
N GLY A 324 -7.21 17.40 -26.88
CA GLY A 324 -5.84 17.07 -27.24
C GLY A 324 -4.98 18.33 -27.43
N ALA A 325 -3.67 18.13 -27.60
CA ALA A 325 -2.72 19.17 -27.96
C ALA A 325 -1.62 18.60 -28.84
N LEU A 326 -1.03 19.45 -29.68
CA LEU A 326 0.11 19.09 -30.51
C LEU A 326 1.34 19.97 -30.18
N LEU A 327 2.50 19.37 -30.34
CA LEU A 327 3.82 20.05 -30.33
C LEU A 327 4.45 19.82 -31.70
N VAL A 328 4.86 20.90 -32.34
CA VAL A 328 5.56 20.87 -33.63
C VAL A 328 7.02 21.19 -33.38
N THR A 329 7.91 20.37 -33.94
CA THR A 329 9.36 20.57 -33.95
C THR A 329 9.90 20.41 -35.36
N ILE A 330 11.03 21.03 -35.64
CA ILE A 330 11.72 20.85 -36.94
C ILE A 330 12.21 19.41 -37.02
N GLU A 331 11.90 18.71 -38.13
CA GLU A 331 12.41 17.37 -38.40
C GLU A 331 13.87 17.46 -38.90
N HIS A 332 14.73 16.71 -38.28
CA HIS A 332 16.11 16.53 -38.68
C HIS A 332 16.30 15.11 -39.23
N ALA A 333 17.13 14.99 -40.27
CA ALA A 333 17.53 13.69 -40.83
C ALA A 333 18.44 12.96 -39.84
N ALA A 334 17.84 12.37 -38.81
CA ALA A 334 18.54 11.74 -37.67
C ALA A 334 17.91 10.40 -37.28
N ARG A 335 18.71 9.53 -36.72
CA ARG A 335 18.23 8.24 -36.16
C ARG A 335 18.42 8.23 -34.66
N PRO A 336 17.49 7.59 -33.87
CA PRO A 336 17.68 7.49 -32.45
C PRO A 336 18.91 6.61 -32.12
N LEU A 337 19.66 6.99 -31.09
CA LEU A 337 20.84 6.25 -30.62
C LEU A 337 20.53 4.78 -30.29
N SER A 338 19.27 4.52 -29.89
CA SER A 338 18.78 3.17 -29.66
C SER A 338 18.76 2.27 -30.91
N ALA A 339 18.71 2.84 -32.10
CA ALA A 339 18.69 2.11 -33.36
C ALA A 339 20.11 1.71 -33.84
N PHE A 340 21.16 2.22 -33.19
CA PHE A 340 22.54 1.86 -33.55
C PHE A 340 22.97 0.60 -32.78
N PRO A 341 23.60 -0.38 -33.45
CA PRO A 341 24.35 -1.44 -32.76
C PRO A 341 25.46 -0.83 -31.88
N GLY A 342 25.83 -1.52 -30.80
CA GLY A 342 26.85 -0.99 -29.88
C GLY A 342 28.21 -0.70 -30.54
N GLU A 343 28.56 -1.43 -31.59
CA GLU A 343 29.79 -1.27 -32.39
C GLU A 343 29.78 0.02 -33.26
N GLU A 344 28.61 0.45 -33.71
CA GLU A 344 28.48 1.68 -34.53
C GLU A 344 28.45 2.95 -33.66
N ILE A 345 28.25 2.83 -32.36
CA ILE A 345 28.24 3.99 -31.45
C ILE A 345 29.69 4.43 -31.20
N THR A 346 30.09 5.53 -31.83
CA THR A 346 31.45 6.09 -31.68
C THR A 346 31.61 6.87 -30.39
N ASP A 347 32.83 6.99 -29.88
CA ASP A 347 33.14 7.76 -28.67
C ASP A 347 32.86 9.25 -28.88
N GLN A 348 33.00 9.75 -30.12
CA GLN A 348 32.68 11.13 -30.49
C GLN A 348 31.18 11.41 -30.30
N ILE A 349 30.29 10.53 -30.74
CA ILE A 349 28.83 10.65 -30.54
C ILE A 349 28.53 10.77 -29.06
N LEU A 350 29.05 9.81 -28.25
CA LEU A 350 28.77 9.79 -26.82
C LEU A 350 29.36 10.99 -26.08
N THR A 351 30.58 11.40 -26.39
CA THR A 351 31.19 12.58 -25.78
C THR A 351 30.39 13.85 -26.13
N GLY A 352 29.84 13.94 -27.34
CA GLY A 352 28.93 15.01 -27.75
C GLY A 352 27.64 15.04 -26.97
N VAL A 353 27.03 13.84 -26.70
CA VAL A 353 25.87 13.71 -25.82
C VAL A 353 26.18 14.19 -24.40
N TRP A 354 27.29 13.70 -23.81
CA TRP A 354 27.69 14.09 -22.45
C TRP A 354 28.02 15.57 -22.33
N THR A 355 28.63 16.16 -23.35
CA THR A 355 28.88 17.63 -23.43
C THR A 355 27.55 18.40 -23.41
N SER A 356 26.53 17.93 -24.14
CA SER A 356 25.20 18.55 -24.11
C SER A 356 24.56 18.42 -22.75
N VAL A 357 24.68 17.25 -22.09
CA VAL A 357 24.22 17.02 -20.70
C VAL A 357 24.95 17.94 -19.73
N ALA A 358 26.27 18.12 -19.85
CA ALA A 358 27.05 19.03 -19.01
C ALA A 358 26.53 20.49 -19.09
N ARG A 359 26.15 20.93 -20.31
CA ARG A 359 25.56 22.27 -20.51
C ARG A 359 24.20 22.41 -19.80
N LEU A 360 23.32 21.39 -19.89
CA LEU A 360 22.06 21.37 -19.17
C LEU A 360 22.28 21.41 -17.63
N GLN A 361 23.22 20.61 -17.14
CA GLN A 361 23.59 20.52 -15.72
C GLN A 361 24.08 21.89 -15.17
N LYS A 362 24.93 22.59 -15.94
CA LYS A 362 25.44 23.93 -15.58
C LYS A 362 24.32 24.94 -15.35
N HIS A 363 23.22 24.83 -16.09
CA HIS A 363 22.03 25.69 -15.98
C HIS A 363 20.94 25.11 -15.10
N ARG A 364 21.24 24.04 -14.35
CA ARG A 364 20.30 23.34 -13.46
C ARG A 364 19.01 22.90 -14.16
N LEU A 365 19.13 22.47 -15.42
CA LEU A 365 18.06 21.90 -16.21
C LEU A 365 18.22 20.37 -16.21
N ALA A 366 17.32 19.67 -15.52
CA ALA A 366 17.26 18.21 -15.56
C ALA A 366 16.32 17.76 -16.67
N HIS A 367 16.75 16.80 -17.47
CA HIS A 367 15.96 16.24 -18.55
C HIS A 367 14.93 15.20 -18.06
N ARG A 368 15.32 14.39 -17.07
CA ARG A 368 14.50 13.40 -16.35
C ARG A 368 13.97 12.23 -17.19
N ALA A 369 14.51 12.05 -18.39
CA ALA A 369 14.24 10.93 -19.28
C ALA A 369 15.42 10.74 -20.25
N LEU A 370 16.65 10.86 -19.76
CA LEU A 370 17.87 10.70 -20.57
C LEU A 370 18.11 9.23 -20.89
N ARG A 371 17.67 8.83 -22.09
CA ARG A 371 17.79 7.46 -22.61
C ARG A 371 18.22 7.46 -24.08
N PRO A 372 18.78 6.37 -24.59
CA PRO A 372 19.19 6.24 -25.99
C PRO A 372 18.07 6.52 -27.00
N GLU A 373 16.80 6.27 -26.65
CA GLU A 373 15.64 6.57 -27.50
C GLU A 373 15.39 8.07 -27.67
N HIS A 374 15.81 8.88 -26.69
CA HIS A 374 15.60 10.33 -26.65
C HIS A 374 16.84 11.12 -27.10
N ILE A 375 17.76 10.45 -27.77
CA ILE A 375 18.96 11.01 -28.34
C ILE A 375 18.96 10.71 -29.83
N LEU A 376 18.86 11.72 -30.68
CA LEU A 376 18.96 11.60 -32.12
C LEU A 376 20.41 11.81 -32.55
N VAL A 377 20.87 11.02 -33.50
CA VAL A 377 22.19 11.12 -34.11
C VAL A 377 22.01 11.50 -35.56
N GLU A 378 22.55 12.62 -35.95
CA GLU A 378 22.57 13.17 -37.32
C GLU A 378 23.63 12.43 -38.17
N PRO A 379 23.55 12.51 -39.52
CA PRO A 379 24.52 11.83 -40.39
C PRO A 379 25.99 12.30 -40.22
N ASP A 380 26.21 13.50 -39.71
CA ASP A 380 27.52 14.08 -39.39
C ASP A 380 28.07 13.58 -38.03
N GLY A 381 27.32 12.71 -37.33
CA GLY A 381 27.64 12.23 -36.00
C GLY A 381 27.27 13.18 -34.86
N ALA A 382 26.66 14.31 -35.15
CA ALA A 382 26.18 15.22 -34.12
C ALA A 382 24.99 14.62 -33.39
N SER A 383 24.92 14.84 -32.08
CA SER A 383 23.84 14.35 -31.24
C SER A 383 22.88 15.45 -30.81
N ARG A 384 21.56 15.15 -30.79
CA ARG A 384 20.49 16.10 -30.45
C ARG A 384 19.55 15.44 -29.41
N LEU A 385 19.22 16.17 -28.34
CA LEU A 385 18.31 15.69 -27.27
C LEU A 385 16.87 16.04 -27.64
N ILE A 386 15.95 15.08 -27.39
CA ILE A 386 14.51 15.21 -27.63
C ILE A 386 13.72 14.79 -26.38
N ALA A 387 12.38 14.96 -26.38
CA ALA A 387 11.47 14.50 -25.32
C ALA A 387 11.68 15.18 -23.96
N PHE A 388 11.58 16.50 -23.92
CA PHE A 388 11.70 17.33 -22.71
C PHE A 388 10.41 17.45 -21.89
N ALA A 389 9.39 16.65 -22.15
CA ALA A 389 8.11 16.70 -21.43
C ALA A 389 8.25 16.55 -19.90
N ARG A 390 9.33 15.91 -19.45
CA ARG A 390 9.62 15.70 -18.00
C ARG A 390 10.72 16.61 -17.48
N ALA A 391 11.28 17.46 -18.31
CA ALA A 391 12.38 18.33 -17.94
C ALA A 391 11.97 19.35 -16.86
N ARG A 392 12.93 19.77 -16.05
CA ARG A 392 12.70 20.72 -14.95
C ARG A 392 13.83 21.73 -14.85
N LEU A 393 13.47 22.99 -14.89
CA LEU A 393 14.38 24.10 -14.61
C LEU A 393 14.52 24.31 -13.10
N GLY A 394 15.69 24.76 -12.62
CA GLY A 394 15.97 24.87 -11.19
C GLY A 394 16.02 23.52 -10.48
N ALA A 395 16.47 22.49 -11.18
CA ALA A 395 16.47 21.10 -10.70
C ALA A 395 17.33 20.93 -9.44
N THR A 396 16.88 20.03 -8.58
CA THR A 396 17.62 19.62 -7.38
C THR A 396 18.85 18.79 -7.77
N PRO A 397 19.90 18.73 -6.93
CA PRO A 397 21.04 17.84 -7.16
C PRO A 397 20.63 16.39 -7.41
N ASP A 398 19.58 15.92 -6.71
CA ASP A 398 19.04 14.55 -6.87
C ASP A 398 18.52 14.29 -8.29
N ALA A 399 17.83 15.27 -8.87
CA ALA A 399 17.29 15.15 -10.21
C ALA A 399 18.41 15.16 -11.27
N LEU A 400 19.41 16.00 -11.07
CA LEU A 400 20.57 16.14 -11.95
C LEU A 400 21.45 14.88 -11.92
N GLY A 401 21.77 14.36 -10.71
CA GLY A 401 22.54 13.12 -10.56
C GLY A 401 21.80 11.89 -11.08
N SER A 402 20.46 11.85 -10.95
CA SER A 402 19.66 10.75 -11.50
C SER A 402 19.69 10.71 -13.03
N ASP A 403 19.73 11.87 -13.71
CA ASP A 403 19.85 11.95 -15.19
C ASP A 403 21.18 11.33 -15.66
N ILE A 404 22.28 11.67 -14.99
CA ILE A 404 23.60 11.10 -15.31
C ILE A 404 23.59 9.59 -15.07
N ALA A 405 23.04 9.13 -13.93
CA ALA A 405 22.99 7.71 -13.61
C ALA A 405 22.12 6.91 -14.60
N GLU A 406 21.00 7.47 -15.07
CA GLU A 406 20.10 6.81 -16.05
C GLU A 406 20.78 6.67 -17.41
N LEU A 407 21.39 7.74 -17.93
CA LEU A 407 22.09 7.70 -19.21
C LEU A 407 23.32 6.77 -19.14
N LEU A 408 24.12 6.87 -18.07
CA LEU A 408 25.28 6.02 -17.87
C LEU A 408 24.90 4.53 -17.81
N ALA A 409 23.84 4.19 -17.07
CA ALA A 409 23.36 2.81 -16.97
C ALA A 409 22.87 2.27 -18.31
N THR A 410 22.10 3.06 -19.08
CA THR A 410 21.53 2.63 -20.37
C THR A 410 22.57 2.59 -21.49
N THR A 411 23.56 3.47 -21.51
CA THR A 411 24.66 3.39 -22.46
C THR A 411 25.58 2.21 -22.14
N ALA A 412 25.86 1.94 -20.87
CA ALA A 412 26.70 0.81 -20.46
C ALA A 412 26.08 -0.56 -20.80
N THR A 413 24.75 -0.69 -20.92
CA THR A 413 24.13 -1.94 -21.42
C THR A 413 24.47 -2.22 -22.87
N ARG A 414 24.90 -1.22 -23.66
CA ARG A 414 25.16 -1.31 -25.10
C ARG A 414 26.64 -1.41 -25.44
N ILE A 415 27.49 -0.64 -24.77
CA ILE A 415 28.90 -0.49 -25.09
C ILE A 415 29.84 -0.98 -23.99
N GLY A 416 29.29 -1.49 -22.89
CA GLY A 416 30.08 -1.94 -21.74
C GLY A 416 30.44 -0.84 -20.75
N VAL A 417 30.76 -1.25 -19.53
CA VAL A 417 31.02 -0.34 -18.39
C VAL A 417 32.27 0.55 -18.62
N PRO A 418 33.44 0.01 -19.02
CA PRO A 418 34.65 0.85 -19.13
C PRO A 418 34.49 2.01 -20.13
N ARG A 419 34.01 1.67 -21.33
CA ARG A 419 33.83 2.63 -22.42
C ARG A 419 32.78 3.69 -22.10
N ALA A 420 31.63 3.26 -21.52
CA ALA A 420 30.58 4.19 -21.10
C ALA A 420 31.09 5.19 -20.05
N THR A 421 31.89 4.72 -19.09
CA THR A 421 32.45 5.57 -18.03
C THR A 421 33.49 6.55 -18.60
N GLN A 422 34.34 6.11 -19.51
CA GLN A 422 35.35 6.97 -20.15
C GLN A 422 34.72 8.09 -20.99
N CYS A 423 33.72 7.78 -21.84
CA CYS A 423 32.99 8.78 -22.61
C CYS A 423 32.25 9.79 -21.70
N ALA A 424 31.66 9.32 -20.59
CA ALA A 424 31.02 10.18 -19.61
C ALA A 424 32.03 11.11 -18.92
N LEU A 425 33.18 10.57 -18.52
CA LEU A 425 34.27 11.34 -17.91
C LEU A 425 34.78 12.44 -18.89
N ALA A 426 34.98 12.08 -20.15
CA ALA A 426 35.45 13.03 -21.17
C ALA A 426 34.47 14.20 -21.41
N GLY A 427 33.15 13.93 -21.36
CA GLY A 427 32.15 14.97 -21.63
C GLY A 427 31.68 15.73 -20.39
N LEU A 428 31.65 15.14 -19.21
CA LEU A 428 31.18 15.75 -17.97
C LEU A 428 32.29 16.29 -17.06
N GLY A 429 33.45 15.63 -17.10
CA GLY A 429 34.52 15.83 -16.13
C GLY A 429 34.26 15.11 -14.79
N PRO A 430 35.31 14.94 -13.95
CA PRO A 430 35.22 14.14 -12.72
C PRO A 430 34.15 14.63 -11.72
N PRO A 431 34.00 15.95 -11.44
CA PRO A 431 33.06 16.43 -10.42
C PRO A 431 31.60 16.13 -10.74
N LEU A 432 31.18 16.30 -12.00
CA LEU A 432 29.80 16.06 -12.42
C LEU A 432 29.50 14.57 -12.48
N LEU A 433 30.43 13.76 -12.99
CA LEU A 433 30.27 12.32 -13.07
C LEU A 433 30.13 11.68 -11.67
N ALA A 434 30.88 12.16 -10.68
CA ALA A 434 30.79 11.68 -9.29
C ALA A 434 29.40 11.92 -8.67
N THR A 435 28.63 12.93 -9.13
CA THR A 435 27.25 13.18 -8.64
C THR A 435 26.29 12.04 -8.96
N ALA A 436 26.60 11.16 -9.90
CA ALA A 436 25.78 9.99 -10.22
C ALA A 436 25.87 8.86 -9.18
N LEU A 437 26.93 8.78 -8.37
CA LEU A 437 27.20 7.68 -7.45
C LEU A 437 26.02 7.35 -6.51
N PRO A 438 25.38 8.31 -5.80
CA PRO A 438 24.25 8.01 -4.93
C PRO A 438 23.02 7.46 -5.65
N TYR A 439 22.92 7.66 -6.98
CA TYR A 439 21.77 7.35 -7.83
C TYR A 439 21.98 6.10 -8.70
N LEU A 440 23.14 5.45 -8.69
CA LEU A 440 23.38 4.17 -9.36
C LEU A 440 22.68 3.03 -8.62
N GLN A 441 21.36 3.13 -8.50
CA GLN A 441 20.47 2.17 -7.85
C GLN A 441 19.17 1.97 -8.66
N PRO A 442 18.54 0.77 -8.60
CA PRO A 442 17.34 0.48 -9.41
C PRO A 442 16.16 1.42 -9.18
N LEU A 443 16.04 2.03 -7.97
CA LEU A 443 14.97 2.97 -7.63
C LEU A 443 15.14 4.35 -8.28
N ALA A 444 16.36 4.74 -8.60
CA ALA A 444 16.64 6.01 -9.29
C ALA A 444 16.32 5.95 -10.79
N LEU A 445 16.40 4.76 -11.38
CA LEU A 445 16.17 4.57 -12.81
C LEU A 445 14.67 4.58 -13.15
N LEU A 446 14.29 5.19 -14.27
CA LEU A 446 12.95 5.09 -14.83
C LEU A 446 12.60 3.64 -15.18
N GLY A 447 11.30 3.33 -15.22
CA GLY A 447 10.81 1.98 -15.46
C GLY A 447 11.39 1.27 -16.69
N PRO A 448 11.51 1.92 -17.85
CA PRO A 448 12.16 1.33 -19.04
C PRO A 448 13.65 1.06 -18.82
N ALA A 449 14.43 2.03 -18.34
CA ALA A 449 15.86 1.88 -18.06
C ALA A 449 16.14 0.78 -17.02
N ARG A 450 15.34 0.74 -15.94
CA ARG A 450 15.43 -0.34 -14.93
C ARG A 450 15.19 -1.72 -15.52
N ARG A 451 14.23 -1.85 -16.46
CA ARG A 451 13.95 -3.13 -17.15
C ARG A 451 15.07 -3.53 -18.09
N GLU A 452 15.70 -2.58 -18.73
CA GLU A 452 16.84 -2.79 -19.63
C GLU A 452 18.06 -3.30 -18.84
N VAL A 453 18.42 -2.63 -17.76
CA VAL A 453 19.47 -3.04 -16.84
C VAL A 453 19.20 -4.43 -16.26
N ALA A 454 17.96 -4.71 -15.82
CA ALA A 454 17.58 -6.01 -15.27
C ALA A 454 17.69 -7.13 -16.33
N ARG A 455 17.34 -6.86 -17.60
CA ARG A 455 17.51 -7.82 -18.72
C ARG A 455 18.98 -8.08 -19.00
N TYR A 456 19.81 -7.04 -19.01
CA TYR A 456 21.25 -7.16 -19.16
C TYR A 456 21.88 -8.02 -18.06
N ASP A 457 21.57 -7.74 -16.80
CA ASP A 457 22.07 -8.53 -15.66
C ASP A 457 21.62 -10.00 -15.74
N GLN A 458 20.38 -10.27 -16.18
CA GLN A 458 19.88 -11.62 -16.39
C GLN A 458 20.61 -12.34 -17.54
N ALA A 459 20.84 -11.66 -18.66
CA ALA A 459 21.57 -12.23 -19.79
C ALA A 459 23.00 -12.57 -19.40
N ARG A 460 23.68 -11.66 -18.70
CA ARG A 460 25.04 -11.86 -18.17
C ARG A 460 25.11 -13.02 -17.17
N ALA A 461 24.12 -13.15 -16.29
CA ALA A 461 24.04 -14.27 -15.36
C ALA A 461 23.81 -15.62 -16.06
N ARG A 462 23.07 -15.64 -17.15
CA ARG A 462 22.88 -16.85 -17.99
C ARG A 462 24.16 -17.22 -18.73
N ALA A 463 24.85 -16.24 -19.31
CA ALA A 463 26.11 -16.46 -20.01
C ALA A 463 27.23 -16.96 -19.07
N ALA A 464 27.23 -16.52 -17.81
CA ALA A 464 28.17 -16.99 -16.79
C ALA A 464 27.89 -18.42 -16.25
N GLY A 465 26.99 -19.20 -16.87
CA GLY A 465 26.68 -20.57 -16.47
C GLY A 465 25.92 -20.71 -15.16
N ALA A 466 25.34 -19.61 -14.63
CA ALA A 466 24.50 -19.60 -13.42
C ALA A 466 23.09 -20.15 -13.69
N GLY A 467 22.95 -21.07 -14.63
CA GLY A 467 21.72 -21.76 -14.99
C GLY A 467 21.39 -22.87 -14.00
N THR A 468 20.19 -22.75 -13.40
CA THR A 468 19.35 -23.88 -12.91
C THR A 468 19.79 -24.70 -11.70
N LYS A 469 20.64 -24.23 -10.79
CA LYS A 469 20.59 -24.73 -9.40
C LYS A 469 20.62 -23.56 -8.41
N ARG A 470 19.56 -23.45 -7.62
CA ARG A 470 19.42 -22.59 -6.45
C ARG A 470 20.55 -22.89 -5.44
N ARG A 471 21.77 -22.55 -5.81
CA ARG A 471 22.90 -22.59 -4.90
C ARG A 471 22.89 -21.28 -4.14
N THR A 472 22.77 -21.35 -2.83
CA THR A 472 22.95 -20.27 -1.89
C THR A 472 24.23 -19.50 -2.19
N VAL A 473 24.10 -18.44 -2.98
CA VAL A 473 25.17 -17.48 -3.21
C VAL A 473 25.14 -16.52 -2.01
N ARG A 474 26.30 -16.38 -1.35
CA ARG A 474 26.54 -15.36 -0.31
C ARG A 474 26.01 -14.00 -0.76
N PRO A 475 25.48 -13.13 0.16
CA PRO A 475 25.10 -11.78 -0.20
C PRO A 475 26.34 -10.99 -0.65
N GLY A 476 26.60 -10.97 -1.95
CA GLY A 476 27.78 -10.35 -2.56
C GLY A 476 28.05 -10.81 -4.00
N GLY A 477 27.38 -11.89 -4.49
CA GLY A 477 27.87 -12.67 -5.63
C GLY A 477 27.03 -12.68 -6.91
N ARG A 478 26.01 -11.81 -7.12
CA ARG A 478 25.38 -11.67 -8.45
C ARG A 478 26.00 -10.50 -9.19
N PRO A 479 26.42 -10.70 -10.46
CA PRO A 479 26.88 -9.60 -11.30
C PRO A 479 25.77 -8.55 -11.40
N SER A 480 26.05 -7.29 -11.09
CA SER A 480 25.13 -6.17 -11.18
C SER A 480 25.81 -5.03 -11.90
N LEU A 481 25.28 -4.65 -13.05
CA LEU A 481 25.77 -3.56 -13.88
C LEU A 481 25.96 -2.26 -13.06
N LEU A 482 24.98 -1.94 -12.19
CA LEU A 482 25.03 -0.71 -11.40
C LEU A 482 26.17 -0.70 -10.38
N ARG A 483 26.54 -1.87 -9.84
CA ARG A 483 27.68 -1.99 -8.93
C ARG A 483 28.99 -1.85 -9.69
N ASP A 484 29.09 -2.48 -10.86
CA ASP A 484 30.28 -2.41 -11.71
C ASP A 484 30.48 -0.95 -12.19
N LEU A 485 29.38 -0.24 -12.53
CA LEU A 485 29.42 1.18 -12.86
C LEU A 485 29.86 2.04 -11.67
N SER A 486 29.32 1.79 -10.48
CA SER A 486 29.72 2.52 -9.28
C SER A 486 31.22 2.37 -9.00
N ALA A 487 31.78 1.18 -9.14
CA ALA A 487 33.21 0.94 -8.98
C ALA A 487 34.03 1.68 -10.07
N ALA A 488 33.62 1.60 -11.34
CA ALA A 488 34.30 2.27 -12.44
C ALA A 488 34.25 3.80 -12.32
N VAL A 489 33.14 4.39 -11.84
CA VAL A 489 33.02 5.83 -11.60
C VAL A 489 33.92 6.28 -10.45
N VAL A 490 33.99 5.51 -9.35
CA VAL A 490 34.90 5.78 -8.21
C VAL A 490 36.34 5.77 -8.69
N GLU A 491 36.74 4.76 -9.45
CA GLU A 491 38.09 4.63 -10.01
C GLU A 491 38.43 5.78 -10.97
N ALA A 492 37.50 6.14 -11.86
CA ALA A 492 37.71 7.18 -12.87
C ALA A 492 37.73 8.60 -12.31
N THR A 493 37.00 8.86 -11.20
CA THR A 493 36.86 10.20 -10.62
C THR A 493 37.71 10.42 -9.36
N GLY A 494 38.22 9.35 -8.73
CA GLY A 494 38.92 9.41 -7.45
C GLY A 494 38.00 9.80 -6.27
N ALA A 495 36.65 9.79 -6.48
CA ALA A 495 35.68 10.18 -5.46
C ALA A 495 35.52 9.06 -4.41
N GLU A 496 35.21 9.44 -3.17
CA GLU A 496 34.87 8.46 -2.14
C GLU A 496 33.54 7.74 -2.47
N PRO A 497 33.40 6.44 -2.15
CA PRO A 497 32.15 5.71 -2.31
C PRO A 497 31.02 6.40 -1.55
N ALA A 498 30.05 6.98 -2.27
CA ALA A 498 28.94 7.69 -1.66
C ALA A 498 27.82 6.72 -1.21
N PRO A 499 27.19 6.97 -0.04
CA PRO A 499 26.02 6.19 0.36
C PRO A 499 24.86 6.41 -0.62
N LEU A 500 24.08 5.35 -0.88
CA LEU A 500 22.94 5.42 -1.79
C LEU A 500 21.88 6.41 -1.27
N ALA A 501 21.37 7.25 -2.14
CA ALA A 501 20.36 8.24 -1.79
C ALA A 501 19.05 7.57 -1.29
N PRO A 502 18.45 8.04 -0.19
CA PRO A 502 17.21 7.48 0.35
C PRO A 502 15.99 7.94 -0.45
N LEU A 503 15.77 7.36 -1.62
CA LEU A 503 14.70 7.74 -2.56
C LEU A 503 13.31 7.25 -2.15
N ALA A 504 13.20 6.19 -1.35
CA ALA A 504 11.91 5.66 -0.91
C ALA A 504 11.29 6.56 0.16
N ARG A 505 10.05 7.03 -0.09
CA ARG A 505 9.24 7.81 0.87
C ARG A 505 8.67 6.93 1.96
N PHE A 506 8.18 5.74 1.59
CA PHE A 506 7.63 4.76 2.50
C PHE A 506 8.46 3.48 2.44
N THR A 507 8.96 3.07 3.59
CA THR A 507 9.51 1.73 3.75
C THR A 507 8.36 0.74 3.96
N TRP A 508 8.59 -0.55 3.74
CA TRP A 508 7.64 -1.59 4.10
C TRP A 508 7.19 -1.47 5.57
N LYS A 509 8.08 -1.01 6.46
CA LYS A 509 7.77 -0.71 7.86
C LYS A 509 6.71 0.39 8.02
N THR A 510 6.77 1.43 7.20
CA THR A 510 5.77 2.52 7.20
C THR A 510 4.43 2.03 6.65
N ILE A 511 4.42 1.20 5.60
CA ILE A 511 3.20 0.63 5.04
C ILE A 511 2.54 -0.31 6.06
N PHE A 512 3.31 -1.20 6.69
CA PHE A 512 2.81 -2.04 7.78
C PHE A 512 2.32 -1.22 8.97
N GLY A 513 3.00 -0.10 9.29
CA GLY A 513 2.57 0.85 10.32
C GLY A 513 1.24 1.52 9.98
N LEU A 514 1.04 1.95 8.74
CA LEU A 514 -0.22 2.55 8.28
C LEU A 514 -1.37 1.53 8.23
N VAL A 515 -1.11 0.32 7.74
CA VAL A 515 -2.09 -0.77 7.75
C VAL A 515 -2.43 -1.15 9.19
N GLY A 516 -1.42 -1.24 10.07
CA GLY A 516 -1.62 -1.47 11.51
C GLY A 516 -2.43 -0.35 12.16
N ALA A 517 -2.12 0.91 11.87
CA ALA A 517 -2.87 2.06 12.38
C ALA A 517 -4.31 2.08 11.87
N PHE A 518 -4.53 1.78 10.60
CA PHE A 518 -5.88 1.62 10.03
C PHE A 518 -6.65 0.48 10.69
N LEU A 519 -6.00 -0.66 10.92
CA LEU A 519 -6.61 -1.80 11.59
C LEU A 519 -6.94 -1.48 13.06
N VAL A 520 -6.02 -0.80 13.76
CA VAL A 520 -6.25 -0.30 15.12
C VAL A 520 -7.40 0.69 15.15
N LEU A 521 -7.43 1.65 14.23
CA LEU A 521 -8.51 2.63 14.13
C LEU A 521 -9.85 1.93 13.87
N HIS A 522 -9.89 0.98 12.94
CA HIS A 522 -11.08 0.21 12.59
C HIS A 522 -11.59 -0.67 13.74
N LEU A 523 -10.68 -1.23 14.56
CA LEU A 523 -11.04 -2.05 15.72
C LEU A 523 -11.37 -1.21 16.97
N VAL A 524 -10.79 -0.01 17.05
CA VAL A 524 -10.91 0.89 18.21
C VAL A 524 -12.10 1.86 18.07
N LEU A 525 -12.40 2.36 16.87
CA LEU A 525 -13.55 3.25 16.66
C LEU A 525 -14.88 2.68 17.14
N PRO A 526 -15.23 1.40 16.90
CA PRO A 526 -16.45 0.81 17.43
C PRO A 526 -16.49 0.71 18.95
N GLN A 527 -15.32 0.68 19.61
CA GLN A 527 -15.27 0.68 21.08
C GLN A 527 -15.55 2.08 21.66
N PHE A 528 -15.22 3.15 20.94
CA PHE A 528 -15.65 4.51 21.31
C PHE A 528 -17.16 4.72 21.13
N ALA A 529 -17.82 4.01 20.24
CA ALA A 529 -19.29 4.00 20.16
C ALA A 529 -19.95 3.45 21.45
N SER A 530 -19.20 2.69 22.25
CA SER A 530 -19.63 2.22 23.58
C SER A 530 -19.16 3.14 24.73
N ALA A 531 -18.65 4.35 24.46
CA ALA A 531 -18.17 5.27 25.50
C ALA A 531 -19.29 5.63 26.48
N SER A 532 -20.52 5.77 26.02
CA SER A 532 -21.70 5.95 26.88
C SER A 532 -21.94 4.74 27.80
N ALA A 533 -21.74 3.52 27.29
CA ALA A 533 -21.84 2.30 28.08
C ALA A 533 -20.72 2.19 29.11
N VAL A 534 -19.49 2.60 28.76
CA VAL A 534 -18.36 2.66 29.70
C VAL A 534 -18.63 3.69 30.79
N VAL A 535 -19.12 4.88 30.45
CA VAL A 535 -19.47 5.91 31.44
C VAL A 535 -20.62 5.45 32.35
N ALA A 536 -21.65 4.80 31.77
CA ALA A 536 -22.75 4.22 32.56
C ALA A 536 -22.27 3.09 33.48
N ALA A 537 -21.32 2.26 33.01
CA ALA A 537 -20.67 1.24 33.81
C ALA A 537 -19.85 1.83 34.97
N LEU A 538 -19.03 2.85 34.68
CA LEU A 538 -18.22 3.53 35.69
C LEU A 538 -19.05 4.22 36.77
N ARG A 539 -20.24 4.72 36.42
CA ARG A 539 -21.19 5.30 37.41
C ARG A 539 -21.75 4.28 38.38
N LYS A 540 -21.82 2.99 37.98
CA LYS A 540 -22.33 1.87 38.81
C LYS A 540 -21.22 1.10 39.51
N ALA A 541 -19.96 1.43 39.25
CA ALA A 541 -18.82 0.71 39.80
C ALA A 541 -18.56 1.11 41.25
N ASP A 542 -18.19 0.12 42.07
CA ASP A 542 -17.57 0.38 43.37
C ASP A 542 -16.14 0.86 43.17
N TRP A 543 -15.94 2.15 43.36
CA TRP A 543 -14.71 2.86 43.08
C TRP A 543 -13.53 2.38 43.92
N TRP A 544 -13.76 1.77 45.09
CA TRP A 544 -12.70 1.21 45.91
C TRP A 544 -11.98 0.09 45.17
N TRP A 545 -12.71 -0.79 44.51
CA TRP A 545 -12.12 -1.90 43.76
C TRP A 545 -11.46 -1.40 42.45
N VAL A 546 -11.99 -0.36 41.82
CA VAL A 546 -11.39 0.24 40.63
C VAL A 546 -10.05 0.91 40.99
N LEU A 547 -10.00 1.66 42.11
CA LEU A 547 -8.78 2.26 42.62
C LEU A 547 -7.76 1.19 43.04
N ALA A 548 -8.22 0.11 43.71
CA ALA A 548 -7.34 -1.02 44.05
C ALA A 548 -6.78 -1.74 42.80
N ALA A 549 -7.45 -1.68 41.66
CA ALA A 549 -6.97 -2.28 40.43
C ALA A 549 -5.96 -1.36 39.67
N LEU A 550 -5.92 -0.08 39.95
CA LEU A 550 -5.03 0.89 39.25
C LEU A 550 -3.52 0.56 39.41
N PRO A 551 -3.00 0.15 40.59
CA PRO A 551 -1.61 -0.27 40.76
C PRO A 551 -1.20 -1.45 39.87
N VAL A 552 -2.15 -2.29 39.42
CA VAL A 552 -1.88 -3.45 38.54
C VAL A 552 -1.13 -3.04 37.29
N THR A 553 -1.47 -1.86 36.72
CA THR A 553 -0.79 -1.30 35.55
C THR A 553 0.70 -1.07 35.80
N PHE A 554 1.04 -0.45 36.91
CA PHE A 554 2.43 -0.11 37.28
C PHE A 554 3.20 -1.37 37.72
N ILE A 555 2.59 -2.23 38.53
CA ILE A 555 3.18 -3.49 39.02
C ILE A 555 3.46 -4.44 37.83
N SER A 556 2.59 -4.46 36.82
CA SER A 556 2.83 -5.28 35.63
C SER A 556 4.09 -4.88 34.88
N GLN A 557 4.44 -3.58 34.85
CA GLN A 557 5.70 -3.10 34.27
C GLN A 557 6.93 -3.41 35.15
N VAL A 558 6.75 -3.49 36.48
CA VAL A 558 7.80 -3.98 37.38
C VAL A 558 8.15 -5.44 37.06
N PHE A 559 7.14 -6.31 36.91
CA PHE A 559 7.38 -7.70 36.55
C PHE A 559 7.99 -7.85 35.14
N SER A 560 7.55 -7.01 34.20
CA SER A 560 8.17 -6.95 32.86
C SER A 560 9.63 -6.53 32.92
N THR A 561 9.96 -5.57 33.79
CA THR A 561 11.33 -5.11 34.04
C THR A 561 12.18 -6.21 34.69
N CYS A 562 11.65 -6.88 35.70
CA CYS A 562 12.32 -8.02 36.34
C CYS A 562 12.62 -9.13 35.33
N LEU A 563 11.65 -9.44 34.47
CA LEU A 563 11.82 -10.42 33.40
C LEU A 563 12.96 -10.01 32.45
N GLN A 564 12.98 -8.75 32.01
CA GLN A 564 14.03 -8.23 31.13
C GLN A 564 15.42 -8.27 31.81
N MET A 565 15.51 -7.83 33.05
CA MET A 565 16.77 -7.83 33.82
C MET A 565 17.26 -9.24 34.11
N GLY A 566 16.33 -10.20 34.29
CA GLY A 566 16.65 -11.60 34.49
C GLY A 566 17.17 -12.32 33.25
N THR A 567 16.94 -11.81 32.03
CA THR A 567 17.42 -12.46 30.80
C THR A 567 18.85 -12.09 30.42
N ILE A 568 19.51 -11.18 31.14
CA ILE A 568 20.84 -10.65 30.79
C ILE A 568 21.77 -10.79 31.98
N PRO A 569 23.01 -11.34 31.78
CA PRO A 569 23.99 -11.44 32.82
C PRO A 569 24.47 -10.05 33.31
N ALA A 570 24.50 -9.05 32.44
CA ALA A 570 24.92 -7.69 32.81
C ALA A 570 23.92 -7.01 33.76
N ARG A 571 24.44 -6.09 34.60
CA ARG A 571 23.61 -5.29 35.50
C ARG A 571 22.95 -4.14 34.73
N LEU A 572 21.66 -4.18 34.58
CA LEU A 572 20.88 -3.07 33.97
C LEU A 572 20.34 -2.15 35.08
N PRO A 573 20.29 -0.83 34.84
CA PRO A 573 19.68 0.13 35.77
C PRO A 573 18.16 -0.05 35.76
N PHE A 574 17.52 -0.17 36.93
CA PHE A 574 16.08 -0.44 37.04
C PHE A 574 15.24 0.68 36.44
N GLY A 575 15.49 1.94 36.76
CA GLY A 575 14.68 3.08 36.32
C GLY A 575 14.59 3.20 34.80
N PRO A 576 15.72 3.31 34.07
CA PRO A 576 15.69 3.32 32.60
C PRO A 576 15.05 2.08 31.99
N THR A 577 15.30 0.87 32.54
CA THR A 577 14.68 -0.36 32.04
C THR A 577 13.17 -0.33 32.25
N TYR A 578 12.68 0.18 33.36
CA TYR A 578 11.26 0.34 33.67
C TYR A 578 10.57 1.32 32.67
N GLU A 579 11.19 2.47 32.40
CA GLU A 579 10.70 3.41 31.38
C GLU A 579 10.63 2.76 29.99
N VAL A 580 11.63 1.98 29.62
CA VAL A 580 11.67 1.24 28.36
C VAL A 580 10.56 0.19 28.29
N GLN A 581 10.19 -0.46 29.40
CA GLN A 581 9.07 -1.41 29.40
C GLN A 581 7.72 -0.71 29.16
N PHE A 582 7.48 0.47 29.74
CA PHE A 582 6.30 1.28 29.40
C PHE A 582 6.28 1.67 27.92
N ALA A 583 7.39 2.20 27.39
CA ALA A 583 7.53 2.57 26.00
C ALA A 583 7.32 1.35 25.06
N SER A 584 7.89 0.18 25.44
CA SER A 584 7.72 -1.07 24.70
C SER A 584 6.26 -1.53 24.72
N SER A 585 5.56 -1.39 25.86
CA SER A 585 4.16 -1.75 25.98
C SER A 585 3.25 -0.90 25.08
N PHE A 586 3.58 0.38 24.89
CA PHE A 586 2.89 1.26 23.93
C PHE A 586 3.14 0.82 22.48
N LEU A 587 4.41 0.58 22.11
CA LEU A 587 4.74 0.13 20.77
C LEU A 587 4.12 -1.24 20.41
N ASN A 588 4.04 -2.16 21.38
CA ASN A 588 3.39 -3.45 21.20
C ASN A 588 1.89 -3.35 20.91
N ARG A 589 1.23 -2.26 21.34
CA ARG A 589 -0.20 -2.02 21.04
C ARG A 589 -0.45 -1.45 19.65
N ILE A 590 0.56 -0.77 19.08
CA ILE A 590 0.48 -0.16 17.75
C ILE A 590 0.99 -1.12 16.66
N THR A 591 1.87 -2.07 17.03
CA THR A 591 2.49 -3.00 16.08
C THR A 591 1.95 -4.42 16.23
N PRO A 592 1.72 -5.14 15.11
CA PRO A 592 1.33 -6.54 15.17
C PRO A 592 2.43 -7.41 15.79
N ASN A 593 2.05 -8.47 16.49
CA ASN A 593 2.95 -9.49 17.06
C ASN A 593 4.07 -8.94 17.96
N ASN A 594 3.82 -7.84 18.68
CA ASN A 594 4.77 -7.24 19.64
C ASN A 594 6.14 -6.81 19.05
N VAL A 595 6.25 -6.71 17.71
CA VAL A 595 7.52 -6.41 17.02
C VAL A 595 8.08 -5.04 17.43
N GLY A 596 7.22 -4.05 17.68
CA GLY A 596 7.67 -2.69 18.06
C GLY A 596 8.38 -2.65 19.40
N GLY A 597 7.84 -3.30 20.41
CA GLY A 597 8.49 -3.39 21.72
C GLY A 597 9.76 -4.23 21.70
N MET A 598 9.75 -5.34 20.93
CA MET A 598 10.97 -6.15 20.74
C MET A 598 12.09 -5.33 20.10
N ALA A 599 11.79 -4.53 19.10
CA ALA A 599 12.76 -3.67 18.43
C ALA A 599 13.31 -2.57 19.38
N LEU A 600 12.46 -1.96 20.20
CA LEU A 600 12.88 -0.97 21.18
C LEU A 600 13.78 -1.60 22.26
N ASN A 601 13.39 -2.77 22.80
CA ASN A 601 14.19 -3.51 23.77
C ASN A 601 15.56 -3.87 23.21
N LEU A 602 15.61 -4.39 21.97
CA LEU A 602 16.88 -4.69 21.30
C LEU A 602 17.77 -3.45 21.19
N ARG A 603 17.21 -2.32 20.76
CA ARG A 603 17.94 -1.08 20.59
C ARG A 603 18.45 -0.51 21.93
N TYR A 604 17.62 -0.57 22.97
CA TYR A 604 18.01 -0.18 24.32
C TYR A 604 19.20 -0.99 24.81
N LEU A 605 19.17 -2.33 24.64
CA LEU A 605 20.25 -3.21 25.05
C LEU A 605 21.56 -2.91 24.28
N GLN A 606 21.47 -2.65 22.98
CA GLN A 606 22.63 -2.22 22.19
C GLN A 606 23.21 -0.89 22.68
N LYS A 607 22.36 0.08 23.01
CA LYS A 607 22.79 1.39 23.55
C LYS A 607 23.43 1.30 24.95
N THR A 608 23.06 0.29 25.72
CA THR A 608 23.71 0.01 27.03
C THR A 608 25.00 -0.80 26.91
N GLY A 609 25.51 -0.98 25.67
CA GLY A 609 26.79 -1.64 25.41
C GLY A 609 26.73 -3.16 25.31
N ILE A 610 25.51 -3.73 25.19
CA ILE A 610 25.36 -5.19 25.05
C ILE A 610 25.51 -5.55 23.56
N GLU A 611 26.36 -6.54 23.29
CA GLU A 611 26.57 -7.04 21.92
C GLU A 611 25.26 -7.47 21.25
N THR A 612 25.11 -7.19 19.95
CA THR A 612 23.89 -7.46 19.18
C THR A 612 23.43 -8.91 19.27
N GLY A 613 24.38 -9.87 19.30
CA GLY A 613 24.08 -11.29 19.44
C GLY A 613 23.43 -11.61 20.78
N ALA A 614 24.03 -11.13 21.89
CA ALA A 614 23.52 -11.32 23.24
C ALA A 614 22.18 -10.59 23.47
N ALA A 615 22.03 -9.37 22.94
CA ALA A 615 20.78 -8.61 23.01
C ALA A 615 19.63 -9.34 22.27
N THR A 616 19.89 -9.89 21.09
CA THR A 616 18.89 -10.67 20.33
C THR A 616 18.52 -11.97 21.04
N ALA A 617 19.51 -12.66 21.60
CA ALA A 617 19.30 -13.89 22.38
C ALA A 617 18.47 -13.61 23.65
N SER A 618 18.72 -12.51 24.34
CA SER A 618 17.94 -12.08 25.52
C SER A 618 16.46 -11.83 25.20
N VAL A 619 16.16 -11.09 24.12
CA VAL A 619 14.78 -10.83 23.67
C VAL A 619 14.08 -12.15 23.28
N GLY A 620 14.82 -13.05 22.63
CA GLY A 620 14.32 -14.39 22.31
C GLY A 620 14.04 -15.23 23.54
N LEU A 621 14.96 -15.23 24.52
CA LEU A 621 14.79 -15.92 25.79
C LEU A 621 13.60 -15.39 26.58
N GLN A 622 13.43 -14.07 26.64
CA GLN A 622 12.25 -13.45 27.27
C GLN A 622 10.94 -13.98 26.67
N SER A 623 10.87 -14.06 25.34
CA SER A 623 9.69 -14.57 24.64
C SER A 623 9.43 -16.05 24.95
N LEU A 624 10.48 -16.87 24.96
CA LEU A 624 10.40 -18.30 25.28
C LEU A 624 9.96 -18.53 26.72
N VAL A 625 10.60 -17.88 27.68
CA VAL A 625 10.27 -18.00 29.12
C VAL A 625 8.84 -17.54 29.37
N SER A 626 8.39 -16.45 28.75
CA SER A 626 6.99 -16.00 28.83
C SER A 626 6.02 -17.03 28.26
N ALA A 627 6.33 -17.66 27.13
CA ALA A 627 5.48 -18.71 26.55
C ALA A 627 5.38 -19.93 27.44
N VAL A 628 6.51 -20.40 27.98
CA VAL A 628 6.57 -21.54 28.92
C VAL A 628 5.80 -21.24 30.20
N SER A 629 6.01 -20.05 30.80
CA SER A 629 5.30 -19.63 32.03
C SER A 629 3.80 -19.55 31.83
N ASN A 630 3.35 -19.00 30.69
CA ASN A 630 1.93 -18.97 30.35
C ASN A 630 1.34 -20.39 30.19
N ALA A 631 2.08 -21.31 29.55
CA ALA A 631 1.65 -22.70 29.39
C ALA A 631 1.56 -23.42 30.74
N VAL A 632 2.56 -23.25 31.61
CA VAL A 632 2.59 -23.85 32.97
C VAL A 632 1.44 -23.29 33.80
N LEU A 633 1.21 -21.99 33.82
CA LEU A 633 0.13 -21.37 34.57
C LEU A 633 -1.24 -21.77 34.00
N ALA A 634 -1.40 -21.87 32.70
CA ALA A 634 -2.62 -22.34 32.07
C ALA A 634 -2.90 -23.80 32.50
N ALA A 635 -1.91 -24.68 32.39
CA ALA A 635 -2.05 -26.06 32.85
C ALA A 635 -2.43 -26.16 34.33
N TRP A 636 -1.78 -25.32 35.17
CA TRP A 636 -2.10 -25.30 36.62
C TRP A 636 -3.52 -24.83 36.91
N PHE A 637 -3.95 -23.70 36.32
CA PHE A 637 -5.28 -23.17 36.50
C PHE A 637 -6.36 -24.13 36.00
N PHE A 638 -6.16 -24.78 34.83
CA PHE A 638 -7.10 -25.73 34.28
C PHE A 638 -7.17 -27.04 35.09
N ALA A 639 -6.01 -27.57 35.54
CA ALA A 639 -5.97 -28.78 36.36
C ALA A 639 -6.67 -28.56 37.71
N TRP A 640 -6.51 -27.35 38.29
CA TRP A 640 -7.15 -27.04 39.58
C TRP A 640 -8.65 -26.76 39.42
N ALA A 641 -9.05 -26.01 38.36
CA ALA A 641 -10.46 -25.79 38.05
C ALA A 641 -11.21 -27.09 37.74
N GLY A 642 -10.54 -28.04 37.07
CA GLY A 642 -11.13 -29.35 36.75
C GLY A 642 -11.37 -30.28 37.96
N ARG A 643 -10.51 -30.15 39.02
CA ARG A 643 -10.64 -30.99 40.23
C ARG A 643 -11.81 -30.58 41.17
N HIS A 644 -12.29 -29.34 41.05
CA HIS A 644 -13.26 -28.78 42.01
C HIS A 644 -14.68 -28.71 41.45
N HIS A 645 -15.05 -29.60 40.52
CA HIS A 645 -16.42 -29.74 39.95
C HIS A 645 -17.23 -28.44 39.85
N THR A 646 -16.55 -27.37 39.47
CA THR A 646 -17.22 -26.12 39.09
C THR A 646 -17.91 -26.43 37.77
N GLY A 647 -19.25 -26.47 37.71
CA GLY A 647 -20.09 -26.87 36.57
C GLY A 647 -19.80 -26.16 35.25
N VAL A 648 -18.55 -25.87 34.98
CA VAL A 648 -18.04 -25.27 33.75
C VAL A 648 -17.86 -26.40 32.74
N HIS A 649 -18.94 -26.77 32.07
CA HIS A 649 -18.82 -27.36 30.75
C HIS A 649 -18.28 -26.27 29.83
N LEU A 650 -16.93 -26.10 29.81
CA LEU A 650 -16.25 -25.30 28.78
C LEU A 650 -16.57 -25.96 27.42
N HIS A 651 -17.69 -25.59 26.86
CA HIS A 651 -17.91 -25.73 25.43
C HIS A 651 -16.91 -24.78 24.74
N VAL A 652 -15.64 -25.18 24.78
CA VAL A 652 -14.61 -24.50 24.01
C VAL A 652 -14.81 -24.99 22.57
N PRO A 653 -15.39 -24.18 21.67
CA PRO A 653 -15.41 -24.56 20.25
C PRO A 653 -13.98 -24.77 19.71
N ALA A 654 -13.00 -24.36 20.51
CA ALA A 654 -11.58 -24.48 20.24
C ALA A 654 -11.03 -25.91 20.32
N GLY A 655 -11.58 -26.82 21.11
CA GLY A 655 -11.09 -28.21 21.19
C GLY A 655 -11.12 -28.90 19.82
N ARG A 656 -12.11 -28.58 19.02
CA ARG A 656 -12.25 -29.09 17.64
C ARG A 656 -11.15 -28.61 16.70
N TYR A 657 -10.54 -27.45 16.96
CA TYR A 657 -9.52 -26.83 16.10
C TYR A 657 -8.13 -26.83 16.75
N VAL A 658 -8.02 -26.89 18.07
CA VAL A 658 -6.76 -26.90 18.81
C VAL A 658 -5.98 -28.18 18.57
N LEU A 659 -6.63 -29.34 18.66
CA LEU A 659 -5.99 -30.63 18.37
C LEU A 659 -5.49 -30.72 16.91
N PRO A 660 -6.30 -30.37 15.89
CA PRO A 660 -5.82 -30.30 14.51
C PRO A 660 -4.70 -29.26 14.31
N ALA A 661 -4.75 -28.10 14.97
CA ALA A 661 -3.70 -27.09 14.89
C ALA A 661 -2.38 -27.57 15.52
N ILE A 662 -2.45 -28.24 16.67
CA ILE A 662 -1.28 -28.87 17.30
C ILE A 662 -0.75 -30.00 16.40
N ALA A 663 -1.61 -30.86 15.88
CA ALA A 663 -1.24 -31.92 14.96
C ALA A 663 -0.58 -31.37 13.67
N LEU A 664 -1.14 -30.29 13.13
CA LEU A 664 -0.59 -29.60 11.96
C LEU A 664 0.78 -28.96 12.27
N ALA A 665 0.92 -28.33 13.45
CA ALA A 665 2.20 -27.77 13.89
C ALA A 665 3.28 -28.83 14.10
N LEU A 666 2.90 -29.97 14.70
CA LEU A 666 3.77 -31.14 14.85
C LEU A 666 4.12 -31.77 13.52
N ALA A 667 3.14 -31.91 12.62
CA ALA A 667 3.35 -32.42 11.27
C ALA A 667 4.28 -31.48 10.45
N ALA A 668 4.06 -30.16 10.54
CA ALA A 668 4.93 -29.16 9.90
C ALA A 668 6.35 -29.18 10.50
N GLY A 669 6.49 -29.30 11.82
CA GLY A 669 7.76 -29.47 12.50
C GLY A 669 8.47 -30.77 12.10
N GLY A 670 7.73 -31.88 12.02
CA GLY A 670 8.22 -33.17 11.52
C GLY A 670 8.65 -33.10 10.07
N LEU A 671 7.86 -32.47 9.19
CA LEU A 671 8.19 -32.26 7.78
C LEU A 671 9.46 -31.41 7.60
N LEU A 672 9.64 -30.37 8.42
CA LEU A 672 10.88 -29.58 8.47
C LEU A 672 12.08 -30.44 8.91
N GLY A 673 11.88 -31.38 9.85
CA GLY A 673 12.92 -32.34 10.29
C GLY A 673 13.29 -33.40 9.27
N VAL A 674 12.33 -33.83 8.42
CA VAL A 674 12.55 -34.89 7.41
C VAL A 674 13.09 -34.34 6.09
N THR A 675 12.69 -33.12 5.68
CA THR A 675 13.14 -32.54 4.40
C THR A 675 14.58 -32.04 4.46
N PRO A 676 15.39 -32.22 3.40
CA PRO A 676 16.77 -31.68 3.35
C PRO A 676 16.83 -30.14 3.52
N ALA A 677 15.82 -29.43 3.00
CA ALA A 677 15.70 -27.98 3.12
C ALA A 677 15.35 -27.56 4.57
N GLY A 678 14.44 -28.29 5.21
CA GLY A 678 14.06 -28.06 6.59
C GLY A 678 15.18 -28.36 7.58
N ARG A 679 15.94 -29.45 7.37
CA ARG A 679 17.14 -29.76 8.17
C ARG A 679 18.22 -28.70 8.03
N ARG A 680 18.41 -28.14 6.83
CA ARG A 680 19.31 -26.99 6.63
C ARG A 680 18.81 -25.75 7.38
N PHE A 681 17.52 -25.43 7.25
CA PHE A 681 16.92 -24.32 7.99
C PHE A 681 17.08 -24.47 9.51
N LEU A 682 16.78 -25.66 10.03
CA LEU A 682 16.98 -25.99 11.46
C LEU A 682 18.44 -25.83 11.85
N ARG A 683 19.39 -26.35 11.06
CA ARG A 683 20.82 -26.33 11.38
C ARG A 683 21.48 -24.97 11.20
N GLU A 684 21.07 -24.16 10.20
CA GLU A 684 21.68 -22.87 9.86
C GLU A 684 21.01 -21.68 10.56
N LYS A 685 19.71 -21.79 10.91
CA LYS A 685 18.95 -20.69 11.48
C LYS A 685 18.47 -20.97 12.91
N VAL A 686 17.94 -22.17 13.17
CA VAL A 686 17.32 -22.50 14.45
C VAL A 686 18.36 -22.96 15.46
N TRP A 687 19.29 -23.84 15.05
CA TRP A 687 20.28 -24.41 15.95
C TRP A 687 21.28 -23.40 16.54
N PRO A 688 21.85 -22.43 15.78
CA PRO A 688 22.66 -21.36 16.35
C PRO A 688 21.88 -20.50 17.36
N PHE A 689 20.59 -20.22 17.05
CA PHE A 689 19.69 -19.50 17.95
C PHE A 689 19.42 -20.29 19.24
N LEU A 690 19.13 -21.59 19.15
CA LEU A 690 18.92 -22.44 20.32
C LEU A 690 20.20 -22.60 21.16
N ARG A 691 21.37 -22.71 20.52
CA ARG A 691 22.66 -22.78 21.20
C ARG A 691 22.99 -21.47 21.91
N ALA A 692 22.74 -20.31 21.27
CA ALA A 692 22.90 -18.99 21.90
C ALA A 692 21.90 -18.79 23.06
N ALA A 693 20.65 -19.24 22.90
CA ALA A 693 19.67 -19.24 23.97
C ALA A 693 20.11 -20.15 25.14
N ALA A 694 20.61 -21.36 24.85
CA ALA A 694 21.10 -22.29 25.85
C ALA A 694 22.32 -21.72 26.63
N SER A 695 23.26 -21.09 25.95
CA SER A 695 24.39 -20.44 26.61
C SER A 695 23.96 -19.24 27.49
N THR A 696 22.95 -18.51 27.09
CA THR A 696 22.34 -17.44 27.88
C THR A 696 21.62 -18.00 29.10
N VAL A 697 20.87 -19.10 28.92
CA VAL A 697 20.21 -19.81 30.05
C VAL A 697 21.21 -20.32 31.06
N THR A 698 22.31 -20.96 30.64
CA THR A 698 23.37 -21.43 31.55
C THR A 698 24.03 -20.28 32.28
N GLY A 699 24.30 -19.16 31.60
CA GLY A 699 24.83 -17.94 32.20
C GLY A 699 23.89 -17.26 33.21
N VAL A 700 22.59 -17.32 32.99
CA VAL A 700 21.57 -16.82 33.92
C VAL A 700 21.34 -17.82 35.07
N ALA A 701 21.35 -19.12 34.80
CA ALA A 701 21.15 -20.17 35.81
C ALA A 701 22.27 -20.23 36.82
N SER A 702 23.47 -19.76 36.51
CA SER A 702 24.61 -19.67 37.44
C SER A 702 24.47 -18.51 38.43
N ASP A 703 23.60 -17.53 38.21
CA ASP A 703 23.33 -16.40 39.11
C ASP A 703 21.93 -16.55 39.75
N PRO A 704 21.80 -16.93 41.02
CA PRO A 704 20.50 -17.15 41.66
C PRO A 704 19.63 -15.88 41.72
N ALA A 705 20.23 -14.70 41.76
CA ALA A 705 19.50 -13.44 41.76
C ALA A 705 18.86 -13.16 40.38
N LYS A 706 19.58 -13.46 39.32
CA LYS A 706 19.05 -13.35 37.94
C LYS A 706 17.94 -14.36 37.68
N LEU A 707 18.13 -15.59 38.14
CA LEU A 707 17.09 -16.64 38.04
C LEU A 707 15.82 -16.24 38.79
N ALA A 708 15.98 -15.70 40.04
CA ALA A 708 14.84 -15.21 40.81
C ALA A 708 14.12 -14.06 40.10
N LEU A 709 14.81 -13.09 39.48
CA LEU A 709 14.22 -12.00 38.68
C LEU A 709 13.47 -12.55 37.47
N LEU A 710 14.06 -13.52 36.78
CA LEU A 710 13.46 -14.16 35.60
C LEU A 710 12.14 -14.86 35.95
N VAL A 711 12.16 -15.72 37.00
CA VAL A 711 11.00 -16.49 37.45
C VAL A 711 9.92 -15.57 38.00
N THR A 712 10.29 -14.62 38.86
CA THR A 712 9.37 -13.64 39.45
C THR A 712 8.70 -12.78 38.36
N GLY A 713 9.48 -12.31 37.37
CA GLY A 713 8.95 -11.54 36.26
C GLY A 713 8.01 -12.38 35.37
N ALA A 714 8.41 -13.61 35.06
CA ALA A 714 7.67 -14.50 34.15
C ALA A 714 6.34 -15.01 34.71
N LEU A 715 6.30 -15.34 35.99
CA LEU A 715 5.07 -15.78 36.69
C LEU A 715 4.26 -14.59 37.20
N GLY A 716 4.92 -13.56 37.75
CA GLY A 716 4.27 -12.40 38.34
C GLY A 716 3.45 -11.59 37.34
N LEU A 717 3.93 -11.45 36.09
CA LEU A 717 3.23 -10.68 35.06
C LEU A 717 1.83 -11.24 34.75
N PRO A 718 1.62 -12.52 34.39
CA PRO A 718 0.27 -13.05 34.17
C PRO A 718 -0.58 -13.12 35.45
N LEU A 719 0.02 -13.41 36.62
CA LEU A 719 -0.70 -13.44 37.87
C LEU A 719 -1.26 -12.07 38.28
N ILE A 720 -0.49 -10.99 38.13
CA ILE A 720 -1.01 -9.65 38.45
C ILE A 720 -2.14 -9.23 37.50
N GLN A 721 -2.14 -9.73 36.27
CA GLN A 721 -3.24 -9.49 35.33
C GLN A 721 -4.52 -10.23 35.78
N VAL A 722 -4.38 -11.42 36.31
CA VAL A 722 -5.52 -12.15 36.91
C VAL A 722 -6.06 -11.40 38.13
N VAL A 723 -5.20 -10.86 39.01
CA VAL A 723 -5.58 -9.99 40.11
C VAL A 723 -6.39 -8.79 39.60
N GLY A 724 -5.91 -8.13 38.55
CA GLY A 724 -6.60 -7.01 37.92
C GLY A 724 -8.02 -7.39 37.42
N LEU A 725 -8.16 -8.58 36.85
CA LEU A 725 -9.46 -9.09 36.41
C LEU A 725 -10.40 -9.35 37.61
N VAL A 726 -9.91 -9.99 38.67
CA VAL A 726 -10.70 -10.26 39.90
C VAL A 726 -11.18 -8.96 40.54
N LEU A 727 -10.30 -7.94 40.67
CA LEU A 727 -10.64 -6.63 41.22
C LEU A 727 -11.69 -5.93 40.35
N SER A 728 -11.53 -6.03 39.03
CA SER A 728 -12.53 -5.47 38.11
C SER A 728 -13.89 -6.15 38.18
N VAL A 729 -13.94 -7.45 38.40
CA VAL A 729 -15.20 -8.19 38.58
C VAL A 729 -15.85 -7.81 39.92
N ARG A 730 -15.07 -7.66 41.00
CA ARG A 730 -15.56 -7.20 42.32
C ARG A 730 -16.15 -5.80 42.28
N ALA A 731 -15.60 -4.90 41.45
CA ALA A 731 -16.13 -3.55 41.29
C ALA A 731 -17.59 -3.50 40.77
N PHE A 732 -18.10 -4.61 40.25
CA PHE A 732 -19.51 -4.74 39.80
C PHE A 732 -20.29 -5.79 40.59
N GLY A 733 -19.88 -6.06 41.84
CA GLY A 733 -20.60 -6.95 42.76
C GLY A 733 -20.42 -8.44 42.45
N GLY A 734 -19.53 -8.83 41.55
CA GLY A 734 -19.22 -10.22 41.23
C GLY A 734 -18.22 -10.82 42.21
N GLY A 735 -18.56 -11.96 42.84
CA GLY A 735 -17.64 -12.78 43.62
C GLY A 735 -17.04 -13.89 42.77
N LEU A 736 -15.80 -13.73 42.29
CA LEU A 736 -15.14 -14.77 41.49
C LEU A 736 -13.87 -15.24 42.20
N PRO A 737 -13.71 -16.54 42.48
CA PRO A 737 -12.47 -17.11 42.99
C PRO A 737 -11.29 -16.86 42.04
N PHE A 738 -10.12 -16.56 42.63
CA PHE A 738 -8.90 -16.21 41.87
C PHE A 738 -8.54 -17.27 40.82
N VAL A 739 -8.72 -18.55 41.16
CA VAL A 739 -8.35 -19.65 40.25
C VAL A 739 -9.27 -19.73 39.05
N GLN A 740 -10.58 -19.51 39.25
CA GLN A 740 -11.55 -19.48 38.16
C GLN A 740 -11.32 -18.31 37.25
N ALA A 741 -11.03 -17.12 37.80
CA ALA A 741 -10.63 -15.94 37.05
C ALA A 741 -9.34 -16.20 36.24
N GLY A 742 -8.36 -16.91 36.83
CA GLY A 742 -7.14 -17.33 36.20
C GLY A 742 -7.38 -18.26 34.99
N ALA A 743 -8.23 -19.25 35.13
CA ALA A 743 -8.59 -20.16 34.04
C ALA A 743 -9.26 -19.43 32.89
N VAL A 744 -10.23 -18.54 33.17
CA VAL A 744 -10.87 -17.68 32.14
C VAL A 744 -9.85 -16.78 31.47
N TYR A 745 -8.97 -16.14 32.26
CA TYR A 745 -7.95 -15.26 31.71
C TYR A 745 -6.98 -15.99 30.78
N MET A 746 -6.50 -17.18 31.18
CA MET A 746 -5.57 -17.97 30.36
C MET A 746 -6.23 -18.49 29.09
N ALA A 747 -7.48 -18.94 29.15
CA ALA A 747 -8.24 -19.34 27.97
C ALA A 747 -8.42 -18.17 26.97
N ALA A 748 -8.90 -17.03 27.47
CA ALA A 748 -9.11 -15.84 26.65
C ALA A 748 -7.80 -15.33 26.03
N ARG A 749 -6.70 -15.36 26.80
CA ARG A 749 -5.37 -14.96 26.32
C ARG A 749 -4.83 -15.92 25.25
N LEU A 750 -5.06 -17.21 25.38
CA LEU A 750 -4.64 -18.20 24.37
C LEU A 750 -5.34 -17.92 23.03
N VAL A 751 -6.65 -17.66 23.06
CA VAL A 751 -7.43 -17.30 21.88
C VAL A 751 -6.96 -15.96 21.30
N ALA A 752 -6.70 -14.96 22.14
CA ALA A 752 -6.24 -13.64 21.72
C ALA A 752 -4.85 -13.68 21.05
N ASN A 753 -3.94 -14.55 21.55
CA ASN A 753 -2.61 -14.73 20.96
C ASN A 753 -2.65 -15.45 19.59
N ALA A 754 -3.67 -16.30 19.35
CA ALA A 754 -3.88 -16.95 18.06
C ALA A 754 -4.48 -15.99 17.01
N ALA A 755 -5.12 -14.90 17.43
CA ALA A 755 -5.71 -13.90 16.54
C ALA A 755 -4.62 -12.93 16.03
N PRO A 756 -4.51 -12.69 14.72
CA PRO A 756 -3.52 -11.77 14.14
C PRO A 756 -3.91 -10.29 14.34
N VAL A 757 -4.31 -9.93 15.56
CA VAL A 757 -4.82 -8.59 15.89
C VAL A 757 -3.85 -7.89 16.85
N PRO A 758 -3.45 -6.61 16.57
CA PRO A 758 -2.58 -5.86 17.47
C PRO A 758 -3.16 -5.77 18.87
N GLY A 759 -2.36 -6.15 19.89
CA GLY A 759 -2.78 -6.12 21.30
C GLY A 759 -3.91 -7.06 21.69
N GLY A 760 -4.31 -8.02 20.84
CA GLY A 760 -5.40 -8.97 21.09
C GLY A 760 -6.77 -8.30 21.22
N LEU A 761 -6.96 -7.10 20.62
CA LEU A 761 -8.20 -6.32 20.70
C LEU A 761 -9.39 -7.10 20.11
N GLY A 762 -10.49 -7.11 20.82
CA GLY A 762 -11.71 -7.84 20.47
C GLY A 762 -11.70 -9.30 20.90
N ALA A 763 -10.65 -10.07 20.62
CA ALA A 763 -10.57 -11.49 20.93
C ALA A 763 -10.44 -11.75 22.44
N LEU A 764 -9.62 -10.96 23.14
CA LEU A 764 -9.47 -11.07 24.60
C LEU A 764 -10.75 -10.66 25.31
N GLU A 765 -11.38 -9.55 24.91
CA GLU A 765 -12.62 -9.05 25.50
C GLU A 765 -13.76 -10.07 25.35
N VAL A 766 -13.96 -10.58 24.14
CA VAL A 766 -15.01 -11.58 23.87
C VAL A 766 -14.73 -12.86 24.67
N GLY A 767 -13.49 -13.32 24.73
CA GLY A 767 -13.10 -14.48 25.50
C GLY A 767 -13.31 -14.30 27.02
N LEU A 768 -12.95 -13.12 27.55
CA LEU A 768 -13.17 -12.81 28.98
C LEU A 768 -14.66 -12.69 29.30
N ILE A 769 -15.46 -11.97 28.50
CA ILE A 769 -16.90 -11.83 28.74
C ILE A 769 -17.58 -13.21 28.67
N ALA A 770 -17.29 -14.00 27.64
CA ALA A 770 -17.85 -15.34 27.49
C ALA A 770 -17.45 -16.26 28.66
N GLY A 771 -16.17 -16.22 29.08
CA GLY A 771 -15.71 -17.03 30.21
C GLY A 771 -16.33 -16.62 31.56
N LEU A 772 -16.45 -15.33 31.83
CA LEU A 772 -17.09 -14.80 33.03
C LEU A 772 -18.60 -15.12 33.09
N THR A 773 -19.28 -15.00 31.95
CA THR A 773 -20.72 -15.36 31.88
C THR A 773 -20.95 -16.85 32.04
N ALA A 774 -20.06 -17.69 31.52
CA ALA A 774 -20.11 -19.14 31.76
C ALA A 774 -19.92 -19.52 33.23
N LEU A 775 -19.26 -18.68 34.04
CA LEU A 775 -19.09 -18.81 35.48
C LEU A 775 -20.22 -18.17 36.30
N GLY A 776 -21.32 -17.75 35.67
CA GLY A 776 -22.49 -17.20 36.33
C GLY A 776 -22.45 -15.70 36.62
N VAL A 777 -21.42 -14.99 36.17
CA VAL A 777 -21.42 -13.51 36.21
C VAL A 777 -22.42 -12.98 35.16
N THR A 778 -23.32 -12.10 35.58
CA THR A 778 -24.34 -11.56 34.67
C THR A 778 -23.65 -10.85 33.47
N ALA A 779 -24.22 -10.97 32.29
CA ALA A 779 -23.59 -10.42 31.05
C ALA A 779 -23.27 -8.92 31.14
N GLY A 780 -24.11 -8.14 31.82
CA GLY A 780 -23.92 -6.71 32.09
C GLY A 780 -22.70 -6.46 32.99
N ALA A 781 -22.60 -7.20 34.13
CA ALA A 781 -21.47 -7.07 35.05
C ALA A 781 -20.16 -7.58 34.39
N ALA A 782 -20.20 -8.69 33.67
CA ALA A 782 -19.04 -9.23 32.95
C ALA A 782 -18.52 -8.25 31.92
N THR A 783 -19.41 -7.65 31.11
CA THR A 783 -19.03 -6.64 30.11
C THR A 783 -18.41 -5.39 30.78
N SER A 784 -19.05 -4.88 31.84
CA SER A 784 -18.57 -3.71 32.58
C SER A 784 -17.22 -3.98 33.25
N ALA A 785 -17.05 -5.14 33.88
CA ALA A 785 -15.79 -5.55 34.50
C ALA A 785 -14.64 -5.64 33.46
N VAL A 786 -14.90 -6.28 32.30
CA VAL A 786 -13.91 -6.40 31.24
C VAL A 786 -13.56 -5.04 30.64
N LEU A 787 -14.51 -4.12 30.48
CA LEU A 787 -14.26 -2.76 30.03
C LEU A 787 -13.35 -2.01 31.00
N VAL A 788 -13.63 -2.05 32.31
CA VAL A 788 -12.78 -1.41 33.33
C VAL A 788 -11.40 -2.08 33.38
N TYR A 789 -11.34 -3.39 33.36
CA TYR A 789 -10.08 -4.12 33.26
C TYR A 789 -9.22 -3.66 32.07
N ARG A 790 -9.84 -3.49 30.90
CA ARG A 790 -9.13 -3.03 29.70
C ARG A 790 -8.79 -1.54 29.76
N LEU A 791 -9.63 -0.72 30.38
CA LEU A 791 -9.31 0.67 30.64
C LEU A 791 -8.00 0.80 31.43
N LEU A 792 -7.86 0.03 32.50
CA LEU A 792 -6.69 0.07 33.37
C LEU A 792 -5.47 -0.62 32.77
N THR A 793 -5.62 -1.82 32.21
CA THR A 793 -4.47 -2.63 31.78
C THR A 793 -4.04 -2.37 30.34
N PHE A 794 -4.91 -1.83 29.49
CA PHE A 794 -4.61 -1.55 28.10
C PHE A 794 -4.58 -0.04 27.81
N TRP A 795 -5.69 0.67 28.04
CA TRP A 795 -5.83 2.06 27.61
C TRP A 795 -4.98 3.04 28.44
N LEU A 796 -4.87 2.84 29.73
CA LEU A 796 -4.02 3.68 30.59
C LEU A 796 -2.54 3.58 30.24
N ASN A 797 -2.09 2.44 29.75
CA ASN A 797 -0.72 2.24 29.28
C ASN A 797 -0.40 2.99 27.97
N VAL A 798 -1.40 3.41 27.20
CA VAL A 798 -1.17 4.13 25.92
C VAL A 798 -0.58 5.51 26.18
N PRO A 799 -1.21 6.43 26.93
CA PRO A 799 -0.62 7.74 27.23
C PRO A 799 0.65 7.65 28.08
N LEU A 800 0.69 6.77 29.08
CA LEU A 800 1.88 6.58 29.93
C LEU A 800 3.08 6.07 29.11
N GLY A 801 2.83 5.10 28.23
CA GLY A 801 3.87 4.55 27.36
C GLY A 801 4.33 5.53 26.27
N ALA A 802 3.45 6.37 25.77
CA ALA A 802 3.82 7.44 24.84
C ALA A 802 4.71 8.49 25.51
N LEU A 803 4.41 8.87 26.76
CA LEU A 803 5.24 9.76 27.56
C LEU A 803 6.59 9.12 27.87
N ALA A 804 6.61 7.84 28.28
CA ALA A 804 7.83 7.10 28.53
C ALA A 804 8.69 6.98 27.26
N LEU A 805 8.09 6.77 26.08
CA LEU A 805 8.82 6.73 24.80
C LEU A 805 9.53 8.06 24.52
N ARG A 806 8.85 9.20 24.75
CA ARG A 806 9.47 10.52 24.62
C ARG A 806 10.64 10.71 25.60
N ALA A 807 10.48 10.24 26.85
CA ALA A 807 11.54 10.31 27.85
C ALA A 807 12.75 9.45 27.45
N VAL A 808 12.53 8.23 27.01
CA VAL A 808 13.54 7.29 26.51
C VAL A 808 14.28 7.86 25.29
N GLN A 809 13.58 8.51 24.36
CA GLN A 809 14.17 9.18 23.20
C GLN A 809 15.05 10.38 23.62
N ARG A 810 14.56 11.23 24.55
CA ARG A 810 15.33 12.38 25.06
C ARG A 810 16.60 11.95 25.81
N LYS A 811 16.56 10.82 26.51
CA LYS A 811 17.70 10.23 27.19
C LYS A 811 18.66 9.47 26.26
N GLY A 812 18.36 9.37 24.95
CA GLY A 812 19.19 8.70 23.96
C GLY A 812 19.19 7.17 24.01
N TYR A 813 18.22 6.55 24.71
CA TYR A 813 18.09 5.08 24.83
C TYR A 813 17.27 4.45 23.67
N ALA A 814 16.60 5.25 22.82
CA ALA A 814 15.81 4.76 21.69
C ALA A 814 16.39 5.18 20.33
#